data_7afbb958d16c283f20ff21da8b8f72d6
#
_entry.id   7afbb958d16c283f20ff21da8b8f72d6
#
_cell.length_a   1.000
_cell.length_b   1.000
_cell.length_c   1.000
_cell.angle_alpha   90.00
_cell.angle_beta   90.00
_cell.angle_gamma   90.00
#
_symmetry.space_group_name_H-M   'P 1'
#
loop_
_entity.id
_entity.type
_entity.pdbx_description
1 polymer ?
#
loop_
_entity_poly.entity_id
_entity_poly.type
_entity_poly.pdbx_seq_one_letter_code
_entity_poly.pdbx_strand_id
1 'polypeptide(L)'
;MGISGYEALLFTDILPSVLGIASLRSALLKSKIISTLFLMIGLFAYMYPDPTVRFMIVGLSYGLSTLWLGLQIQHTNSRSDTRVLNNIHSLETGLVLSLVVRMASYTNNPIWPVMNDTNGGWNRLGLILGLVSLAYVIVEEKMIGEYTEIEEDRSFRKNKDFVEVSRNKVKSSKKGWVSGALGFGSWIYVIHSFFSEASILGRWTWDGYPKSGPLPVPWSALVLTAMVLGFSVANRTDITTSISWWIASSISAFVITFYSGWFPFIAGLGFAFYICSISHAILLFVSKCPPGKTLAVGFLVYNILVLGGVWTVAYEFVPGGPLLRERTWVVMLVTMICLYAGVRGAKNVLEQGQVGSAKKMSDTSATPKKSKNEYIGIMWFLSVLGWLVMFWRMPTPGQTPQPHHQEDRIITSAIWTIHFDIDNELWSSEQRILEAVRDLEADVMGFLESDTERIIMGNRDWTQKVSEKLNYYVDYGPSPRKHTWGCAMLSKFPIKKSTHHLLPSPHGELACAIYATLDVFGREVDVVISHNGQEENLLDRQLQTTELARLIKASENPIIFTGYVVTKPKGEIYNLLIDGGNIHDVDPSDHDRWCQYIAYRGLKRIAYARISRGTITDTEIQSAKFIVPKPNENIADFKPSYKRVNESDYPKSHHFPEIFRGEGVRGHFYHVFNEPRYYD
;
A
#
# COMPACT_ATOMS: atom_id res chain seq x y z
N MET A 1 22.68 13.19 -0.34
CA MET A 1 23.43 11.95 -0.04
C MET A 1 23.25 10.98 -1.18
N GLY A 2 24.29 10.29 -1.63
CA GLY A 2 24.27 9.51 -2.87
C GLY A 2 23.65 8.12 -2.79
N ILE A 3 22.99 7.71 -1.70
CA ILE A 3 22.36 6.37 -1.59
C ILE A 3 20.88 6.56 -1.35
N SER A 4 20.07 6.09 -2.31
CA SER A 4 18.62 6.02 -2.20
C SER A 4 18.17 4.80 -1.39
N GLY A 5 16.90 4.78 -0.98
CA GLY A 5 16.31 3.61 -0.31
C GLY A 5 16.39 2.32 -1.15
N TYR A 6 16.33 2.43 -2.47
CA TYR A 6 16.45 1.28 -3.38
C TYR A 6 17.85 0.70 -3.42
N GLU A 7 18.87 1.53 -3.44
CA GLU A 7 20.26 1.07 -3.38
C GLU A 7 20.52 0.35 -2.07
N ALA A 8 20.01 0.88 -0.94
CA ALA A 8 20.09 0.20 0.34
C ALA A 8 19.39 -1.17 0.32
N LEU A 9 18.21 -1.29 -0.29
CA LEU A 9 17.50 -2.55 -0.46
C LEU A 9 18.33 -3.54 -1.28
N LEU A 10 18.87 -3.14 -2.43
CA LEU A 10 19.70 -3.99 -3.27
C LEU A 10 20.96 -4.48 -2.56
N PHE A 11 21.61 -3.63 -1.75
CA PHE A 11 22.75 -4.04 -0.92
C PHE A 11 22.34 -5.08 0.13
N THR A 12 21.19 -4.92 0.76
CA THR A 12 20.73 -5.83 1.80
C THR A 12 20.27 -7.18 1.25
N ASP A 13 19.87 -7.26 -0.03
CA ASP A 13 19.55 -8.51 -0.73
C ASP A 13 20.73 -9.47 -0.82
N ILE A 14 21.96 -8.96 -0.73
CA ILE A 14 23.16 -9.78 -0.74
C ILE A 14 23.37 -10.50 0.60
N LEU A 15 22.81 -9.99 1.69
CA LEU A 15 23.05 -10.52 3.04
C LEU A 15 22.70 -12.01 3.18
N PRO A 16 21.60 -12.55 2.63
CA PRO A 16 21.36 -13.99 2.67
C PRO A 16 22.46 -14.86 2.05
N SER A 17 23.35 -14.29 1.20
CA SER A 17 24.47 -15.03 0.61
C SER A 17 25.41 -15.60 1.65
N VAL A 18 25.52 -14.98 2.84
CA VAL A 18 26.34 -15.48 3.96
C VAL A 18 25.90 -16.85 4.45
N LEU A 19 24.65 -17.26 4.21
CA LEU A 19 24.18 -18.63 4.46
C LEU A 19 24.85 -19.68 3.56
N GLY A 20 25.55 -19.25 2.52
CA GLY A 20 26.44 -20.11 1.72
C GLY A 20 27.67 -20.58 2.50
N ILE A 21 28.11 -19.85 3.54
CA ILE A 21 29.25 -20.18 4.41
C ILE A 21 28.75 -21.17 5.46
N ALA A 22 29.16 -22.43 5.31
CA ALA A 22 28.63 -23.53 6.12
C ALA A 22 28.89 -23.37 7.63
N SER A 23 30.06 -22.87 8.02
CA SER A 23 30.40 -22.60 9.43
C SER A 23 29.51 -21.54 10.06
N LEU A 24 29.31 -20.40 9.36
CA LEU A 24 28.48 -19.32 9.84
C LEU A 24 27.00 -19.75 9.90
N ARG A 25 26.49 -20.38 8.85
CA ARG A 25 25.14 -20.94 8.84
C ARG A 25 24.93 -21.93 10.00
N SER A 26 25.88 -22.82 10.25
CA SER A 26 25.79 -23.78 11.35
C SER A 26 25.78 -23.08 12.71
N ALA A 27 26.57 -22.02 12.88
CA ALA A 27 26.59 -21.23 14.11
C ALA A 27 25.27 -20.52 14.35
N LEU A 28 24.70 -19.88 13.31
CA LEU A 28 23.42 -19.18 13.40
C LEU A 28 22.22 -20.11 13.65
N LEU A 29 22.27 -21.33 13.14
CA LEU A 29 21.23 -22.35 13.37
C LEU A 29 21.23 -22.93 14.79
N LYS A 30 22.30 -22.71 15.59
CA LYS A 30 22.37 -23.22 16.95
C LYS A 30 21.46 -22.49 17.93
N SER A 31 21.13 -21.24 17.69
CA SER A 31 20.27 -20.45 18.55
C SER A 31 19.19 -19.71 17.78
N LYS A 32 17.94 -20.00 18.10
CA LYS A 32 16.78 -19.25 17.62
C LYS A 32 16.72 -17.87 18.27
N ILE A 33 17.29 -17.70 19.47
CA ILE A 33 17.35 -16.42 20.19
C ILE A 33 18.06 -15.38 19.32
N ILE A 34 19.26 -15.69 18.81
CA ILE A 34 20.06 -14.80 17.95
C ILE A 34 19.27 -14.42 16.70
N SER A 35 18.65 -15.41 16.04
CA SER A 35 17.87 -15.13 14.83
C SER A 35 16.60 -14.33 15.10
N THR A 36 15.98 -14.46 16.27
CA THR A 36 14.83 -13.65 16.70
C THR A 36 15.24 -12.21 17.01
N LEU A 37 16.41 -12.01 17.63
CA LEU A 37 16.95 -10.66 17.86
C LEU A 37 17.16 -9.88 16.56
N PHE A 38 17.48 -10.56 15.44
CA PHE A 38 17.59 -9.90 14.13
C PHE A 38 16.29 -9.21 13.71
N LEU A 39 15.14 -9.84 13.96
CA LEU A 39 13.82 -9.24 13.66
C LEU A 39 13.49 -8.06 14.56
N MET A 40 14.00 -8.07 15.80
CA MET A 40 13.65 -7.03 16.77
C MET A 40 14.33 -5.69 16.49
N ILE A 41 15.44 -5.67 15.75
CA ILE A 41 16.20 -4.45 15.49
C ILE A 41 15.31 -3.37 14.87
N GLY A 42 14.49 -3.73 13.88
CA GLY A 42 13.57 -2.79 13.21
C GLY A 42 12.50 -2.21 14.13
N LEU A 43 12.13 -2.93 15.20
CA LEU A 43 11.11 -2.46 16.16
C LEU A 43 11.57 -1.27 16.98
N PHE A 44 12.87 -0.97 17.03
CA PHE A 44 13.43 0.18 17.73
C PHE A 44 13.56 1.42 16.84
N ALA A 45 13.37 1.32 15.52
CA ALA A 45 13.60 2.42 14.58
C ALA A 45 12.77 3.66 14.93
N TYR A 46 11.52 3.49 15.34
CA TYR A 46 10.63 4.59 15.71
C TYR A 46 11.10 5.42 16.91
N MET A 47 12.06 4.94 17.70
CA MET A 47 12.59 5.65 18.87
C MET A 47 13.60 6.74 18.51
N TYR A 48 14.08 6.74 17.27
CA TYR A 48 15.12 7.69 16.83
C TYR A 48 14.51 8.82 16.00
N PRO A 49 14.64 10.08 16.43
CA PRO A 49 14.10 11.22 15.68
C PRO A 49 14.86 11.49 14.37
N ASP A 50 16.15 11.20 14.31
CA ASP A 50 16.96 11.44 13.12
C ASP A 50 16.59 10.48 11.97
N PRO A 51 16.17 10.99 10.80
CA PRO A 51 15.72 10.15 9.69
C PRO A 51 16.84 9.29 9.10
N THR A 52 18.10 9.71 9.17
CA THR A 52 19.25 8.94 8.67
C THR A 52 19.50 7.71 9.56
N VAL A 53 19.41 7.89 10.89
CA VAL A 53 19.54 6.79 11.86
C VAL A 53 18.41 5.80 11.68
N ARG A 54 17.15 6.28 11.54
CA ARG A 54 16.01 5.39 11.23
C ARG A 54 16.21 4.60 9.95
N PHE A 55 16.65 5.26 8.89
CA PHE A 55 16.96 4.63 7.61
C PHE A 55 18.01 3.51 7.75
N MET A 56 19.09 3.76 8.47
CA MET A 56 20.14 2.75 8.72
C MET A 56 19.59 1.56 9.52
N ILE A 57 18.80 1.81 10.56
CA ILE A 57 18.19 0.74 11.38
C ILE A 57 17.22 -0.09 10.52
N VAL A 58 16.38 0.55 9.70
CA VAL A 58 15.43 -0.14 8.82
C VAL A 58 16.16 -0.96 7.75
N GLY A 59 17.19 -0.40 7.11
CA GLY A 59 18.00 -1.13 6.13
C GLY A 59 18.69 -2.36 6.73
N LEU A 60 19.32 -2.19 7.89
CA LEU A 60 19.92 -3.30 8.63
C LEU A 60 18.88 -4.37 9.02
N SER A 61 17.75 -3.93 9.54
CA SER A 61 16.65 -4.82 9.93
C SER A 61 16.09 -5.58 8.74
N TYR A 62 15.93 -4.95 7.59
CA TYR A 62 15.47 -5.62 6.37
C TYR A 62 16.45 -6.75 5.98
N GLY A 63 17.74 -6.46 5.87
CA GLY A 63 18.75 -7.48 5.54
C GLY A 63 18.80 -8.62 6.55
N LEU A 64 18.72 -8.31 7.86
CA LEU A 64 18.68 -9.33 8.92
C LEU A 64 17.39 -10.15 8.89
N SER A 65 16.26 -9.55 8.49
CA SER A 65 14.98 -10.27 8.32
C SER A 65 15.03 -11.25 7.16
N THR A 66 15.69 -10.88 6.05
CA THR A 66 15.91 -11.80 4.91
C THR A 66 16.81 -12.98 5.31
N LEU A 67 17.83 -12.71 6.12
CA LEU A 67 18.70 -13.73 6.69
C LEU A 67 17.93 -14.65 7.66
N TRP A 68 17.12 -14.07 8.55
CA TRP A 68 16.26 -14.80 9.47
C TRP A 68 15.31 -15.74 8.73
N LEU A 69 14.62 -15.24 7.70
CA LEU A 69 13.71 -16.07 6.89
C LEU A 69 14.45 -17.28 6.30
N GLY A 70 15.66 -17.04 5.79
CA GLY A 70 16.51 -18.11 5.28
C GLY A 70 16.86 -19.17 6.32
N LEU A 71 17.12 -18.78 7.56
CA LEU A 71 17.36 -19.69 8.67
C LEU A 71 16.11 -20.50 9.06
N GLN A 72 14.93 -19.87 9.04
CA GLN A 72 13.67 -20.54 9.40
C GLN A 72 13.25 -21.61 8.40
N ILE A 73 13.45 -21.37 7.09
CA ILE A 73 13.08 -22.33 6.04
C ILE A 73 14.22 -23.31 5.69
N GLN A 74 15.37 -23.24 6.38
CA GLN A 74 16.51 -24.10 6.08
C GLN A 74 16.26 -25.55 6.48
N HIS A 75 16.50 -26.46 5.55
CA HIS A 75 16.48 -27.90 5.78
C HIS A 75 17.79 -28.38 6.37
N THR A 76 17.79 -28.91 7.58
CA THR A 76 19.03 -29.32 8.30
C THR A 76 19.23 -30.82 8.44
N ASN A 77 18.18 -31.64 8.59
CA ASN A 77 18.25 -33.09 8.83
C ASN A 77 16.98 -33.81 8.33
N SER A 78 16.97 -35.15 8.37
CA SER A 78 15.86 -36.02 7.95
C SER A 78 14.53 -35.83 8.74
N ARG A 79 14.55 -35.24 9.95
CA ARG A 79 13.38 -34.79 10.70
C ARG A 79 12.95 -33.36 10.33
N SER A 80 13.59 -32.75 9.36
CA SER A 80 13.56 -31.33 9.03
C SER A 80 12.31 -30.91 8.26
N ASP A 81 11.65 -31.77 7.47
CA ASP A 81 10.49 -31.38 6.68
C ASP A 81 9.32 -30.94 7.57
N THR A 82 9.07 -31.62 8.69
CA THR A 82 8.01 -31.20 9.66
C THR A 82 8.35 -29.88 10.33
N ARG A 83 9.61 -29.65 10.71
CA ARG A 83 10.05 -28.40 11.32
C ARG A 83 9.94 -27.24 10.33
N VAL A 84 10.39 -27.42 9.10
CA VAL A 84 10.27 -26.42 8.03
C VAL A 84 8.80 -26.09 7.77
N LEU A 85 7.93 -27.10 7.72
CA LEU A 85 6.50 -26.91 7.53
C LEU A 85 5.85 -26.14 8.69
N ASN A 86 6.23 -26.43 9.94
CA ASN A 86 5.74 -25.66 11.09
C ASN A 86 6.19 -24.19 11.03
N ASN A 87 7.43 -23.93 10.60
CA ASN A 87 7.90 -22.55 10.41
C ASN A 87 7.16 -21.84 9.28
N ILE A 88 6.83 -22.53 8.19
CA ILE A 88 5.99 -22.01 7.11
C ILE A 88 4.60 -21.67 7.64
N HIS A 89 3.96 -22.56 8.39
CA HIS A 89 2.67 -22.28 9.03
C HIS A 89 2.71 -21.06 9.95
N SER A 90 3.79 -20.89 10.72
CA SER A 90 3.98 -19.71 11.57
C SER A 90 4.12 -18.43 10.75
N LEU A 91 4.85 -18.47 9.63
CA LEU A 91 4.99 -17.34 8.70
C LEU A 91 3.65 -16.94 8.09
N GLU A 92 2.88 -17.92 7.61
CA GLU A 92 1.55 -17.71 7.01
C GLU A 92 0.56 -17.17 8.05
N THR A 93 0.59 -17.71 9.28
CA THR A 93 -0.23 -17.19 10.39
C THR A 93 0.14 -15.75 10.73
N GLY A 94 1.43 -15.42 10.77
CA GLY A 94 1.91 -14.05 10.97
C GLY A 94 1.46 -13.09 9.89
N LEU A 95 1.46 -13.52 8.63
CA LEU A 95 0.96 -12.74 7.51
C LEU A 95 -0.55 -12.44 7.66
N VAL A 96 -1.36 -13.46 7.93
CA VAL A 96 -2.81 -13.31 8.14
C VAL A 96 -3.10 -12.42 9.36
N LEU A 97 -2.37 -12.60 10.47
CA LEU A 97 -2.49 -11.75 11.65
C LEU A 97 -2.13 -10.29 11.34
N SER A 98 -1.09 -10.05 10.56
CA SER A 98 -0.69 -8.69 10.17
C SER A 98 -1.80 -7.98 9.36
N LEU A 99 -2.51 -8.71 8.51
CA LEU A 99 -3.66 -8.18 7.78
C LEU A 99 -4.80 -7.81 8.72
N VAL A 100 -5.12 -8.65 9.71
CA VAL A 100 -6.15 -8.34 10.73
C VAL A 100 -5.77 -7.10 11.53
N VAL A 101 -4.49 -6.95 11.92
CA VAL A 101 -4.00 -5.75 12.62
C VAL A 101 -4.13 -4.49 11.73
N ARG A 102 -3.77 -4.59 10.44
CA ARG A 102 -3.98 -3.50 9.48
C ARG A 102 -5.46 -3.15 9.31
N MET A 103 -6.33 -4.14 9.20
CA MET A 103 -7.78 -3.93 9.15
C MET A 103 -8.27 -3.18 10.41
N ALA A 104 -7.79 -3.53 11.60
CA ALA A 104 -8.12 -2.83 12.85
C ALA A 104 -7.57 -1.39 12.91
N SER A 105 -6.51 -1.11 12.16
CA SER A 105 -5.89 0.22 12.01
C SER A 105 -6.33 0.96 10.74
N TYR A 106 -7.57 0.80 10.32
CA TYR A 106 -8.13 1.46 9.14
C TYR A 106 -7.37 1.17 7.85
N THR A 107 -6.91 -0.10 7.68
CA THR A 107 -6.12 -0.58 6.55
C THR A 107 -4.70 0.02 6.44
N ASN A 108 -4.22 0.66 7.50
CA ASN A 108 -2.87 1.19 7.61
C ASN A 108 -1.94 0.26 8.42
N ASN A 109 -0.65 0.49 8.37
CA ASN A 109 0.34 -0.24 9.17
C ASN A 109 0.66 0.51 10.46
N PRO A 110 0.06 0.15 11.62
CA PRO A 110 0.23 0.93 12.85
C PRO A 110 1.60 0.73 13.52
N ILE A 111 2.38 -0.25 13.12
CA ILE A 111 3.73 -0.53 13.66
C ILE A 111 4.84 -0.26 12.66
N TRP A 112 4.56 0.54 11.64
CA TRP A 112 5.55 0.93 10.65
C TRP A 112 6.64 1.84 11.27
N PRO A 113 7.92 1.77 10.84
CA PRO A 113 9.02 2.54 11.45
C PRO A 113 8.87 4.06 11.44
N VAL A 114 8.01 4.60 10.57
CA VAL A 114 7.70 6.04 10.49
C VAL A 114 6.49 6.44 11.34
N MET A 115 5.91 5.49 12.05
CA MET A 115 4.84 5.72 13.01
C MET A 115 5.42 5.83 14.42
N ASN A 116 4.75 6.60 15.27
CA ASN A 116 5.05 6.72 16.70
C ASN A 116 3.78 7.10 17.46
N ASP A 117 3.86 7.28 18.76
CA ASP A 117 2.70 7.59 19.61
C ASP A 117 2.02 8.93 19.23
N THR A 118 2.76 9.88 18.64
CA THR A 118 2.23 11.20 18.32
C THR A 118 1.48 11.24 16.99
N ASN A 119 1.73 10.27 16.11
CA ASN A 119 1.07 10.17 14.81
C ASN A 119 0.14 8.95 14.66
N GLY A 120 -0.26 8.34 15.79
CA GLY A 120 -1.23 7.25 15.83
C GLY A 120 -0.63 5.85 15.66
N GLY A 121 0.67 5.69 15.86
CA GLY A 121 1.36 4.40 15.80
C GLY A 121 1.16 3.53 17.05
N TRP A 122 1.22 2.22 16.86
CA TRP A 122 1.18 1.20 17.92
C TRP A 122 2.55 0.56 18.13
N ASN A 123 3.62 1.30 17.87
CA ASN A 123 5.00 0.76 17.89
C ASN A 123 5.39 0.18 19.25
N ARG A 124 4.88 0.75 20.37
CA ARG A 124 5.06 0.16 21.71
C ARG A 124 4.45 -1.24 21.81
N LEU A 125 3.25 -1.45 21.24
CA LEU A 125 2.65 -2.79 21.17
C LEU A 125 3.51 -3.73 20.33
N GLY A 126 4.03 -3.28 19.18
CA GLY A 126 4.96 -4.04 18.35
C GLY A 126 6.20 -4.48 19.13
N LEU A 127 6.78 -3.58 19.93
CA LEU A 127 7.92 -3.89 20.80
C LEU A 127 7.56 -4.91 21.89
N ILE A 128 6.41 -4.75 22.55
CA ILE A 128 5.92 -5.72 23.55
C ILE A 128 5.74 -7.10 22.94
N LEU A 129 5.10 -7.19 21.77
CA LEU A 129 4.93 -8.46 21.06
C LEU A 129 6.27 -9.10 20.66
N GLY A 130 7.25 -8.27 20.26
CA GLY A 130 8.62 -8.73 20.01
C GLY A 130 9.28 -9.33 21.26
N LEU A 131 9.16 -8.65 22.41
CA LEU A 131 9.69 -9.15 23.70
C LEU A 131 8.98 -10.42 24.16
N VAL A 132 7.67 -10.52 24.01
CA VAL A 132 6.92 -11.76 24.31
C VAL A 132 7.37 -12.89 23.40
N SER A 133 7.57 -12.62 22.11
CA SER A 133 8.09 -13.61 21.15
C SER A 133 9.49 -14.08 21.52
N LEU A 134 10.37 -13.17 21.94
CA LEU A 134 11.72 -13.51 22.41
C LEU A 134 11.67 -14.36 23.69
N ALA A 135 10.84 -14.00 24.64
CA ALA A 135 10.65 -14.76 25.87
C ALA A 135 10.16 -16.20 25.57
N TYR A 136 9.19 -16.33 24.65
CA TYR A 136 8.72 -17.64 24.19
C TYR A 136 9.85 -18.48 23.59
N VAL A 137 10.66 -17.89 22.69
CA VAL A 137 11.80 -18.59 22.06
C VAL A 137 12.84 -19.03 23.09
N ILE A 138 13.12 -18.22 24.11
CA ILE A 138 14.03 -18.57 25.19
C ILE A 138 13.52 -19.80 25.97
N VAL A 139 12.23 -19.82 26.30
CA VAL A 139 11.61 -20.96 27.00
C VAL A 139 11.63 -22.21 26.10
N GLU A 140 11.27 -22.06 24.81
CA GLU A 140 11.28 -23.16 23.83
C GLU A 140 12.70 -23.77 23.71
N GLU A 141 13.75 -22.95 23.58
CA GLU A 141 15.13 -23.46 23.49
C GLU A 141 15.55 -24.22 24.74
N LYS A 142 15.19 -23.72 25.94
CA LYS A 142 15.48 -24.45 27.20
C LYS A 142 14.77 -25.81 27.25
N MET A 143 13.49 -25.84 26.94
CA MET A 143 12.71 -27.09 26.95
C MET A 143 13.25 -28.11 25.95
N ILE A 144 13.65 -27.68 24.74
CA ILE A 144 14.26 -28.57 23.74
C ILE A 144 15.60 -29.09 24.23
N GLY A 145 16.43 -28.25 24.86
CA GLY A 145 17.71 -28.64 25.44
C GLY A 145 17.55 -29.74 26.51
N GLU A 146 16.62 -29.55 27.46
CA GLU A 146 16.30 -30.54 28.48
C GLU A 146 15.78 -31.85 27.89
N TYR A 147 14.92 -31.81 26.88
CA TYR A 147 14.43 -33.01 26.18
C TYR A 147 15.55 -33.76 25.45
N THR A 148 16.48 -33.06 24.84
CA THR A 148 17.59 -33.65 24.10
C THR A 148 18.56 -34.35 25.04
N GLU A 149 18.87 -33.72 26.19
CA GLU A 149 19.70 -34.35 27.24
C GLU A 149 19.05 -35.61 27.82
N ILE A 150 17.72 -35.59 28.05
CA ILE A 150 16.96 -36.75 28.56
C ILE A 150 16.94 -37.90 27.53
N GLU A 151 16.77 -37.60 26.24
CA GLU A 151 16.79 -38.61 25.16
C GLU A 151 18.21 -39.16 24.93
N GLU A 152 19.26 -38.34 25.00
CA GLU A 152 20.65 -38.79 24.92
C GLU A 152 21.00 -39.70 26.09
N ASP A 153 20.60 -39.35 27.31
CA ASP A 153 20.82 -40.22 28.49
C ASP A 153 20.06 -41.56 28.40
N ARG A 154 18.83 -41.54 27.85
CA ARG A 154 18.07 -42.77 27.57
C ARG A 154 18.66 -43.61 26.41
N SER A 155 19.21 -42.96 25.38
CA SER A 155 19.83 -43.64 24.24
C SER A 155 21.20 -44.21 24.61
N PHE A 156 21.96 -43.54 25.47
CA PHE A 156 23.23 -44.02 26.00
C PHE A 156 23.06 -45.27 26.86
N ARG A 157 21.91 -45.37 27.56
CA ARG A 157 21.58 -46.57 28.36
C ARG A 157 21.05 -47.76 27.53
N LYS A 158 20.60 -47.52 26.27
CA LYS A 158 19.96 -48.55 25.45
C LYS A 158 20.78 -49.11 24.28
N ASN A 159 21.83 -48.45 23.80
CA ASN A 159 22.54 -48.95 22.61
C ASN A 159 24.01 -48.55 22.57
N LYS A 160 24.90 -49.51 22.91
CA LYS A 160 26.32 -49.47 22.54
C LYS A 160 26.60 -49.85 21.07
N ASP A 161 25.59 -50.26 20.29
CA ASP A 161 25.77 -50.84 18.96
C ASP A 161 25.20 -50.08 17.77
N PHE A 162 24.85 -48.79 17.91
CA PHE A 162 24.18 -48.06 16.81
C PHE A 162 24.86 -46.73 16.40
N VAL A 163 26.21 -46.68 16.43
CA VAL A 163 26.94 -45.40 16.14
C VAL A 163 27.34 -45.22 14.65
N GLU A 164 26.97 -46.11 13.74
CA GLU A 164 27.53 -46.05 12.37
C GLU A 164 26.60 -45.83 11.19
N VAL A 165 25.35 -45.40 11.36
CA VAL A 165 24.38 -45.28 10.23
C VAL A 165 23.86 -43.88 9.98
N SER A 166 24.42 -42.81 10.43
CA SER A 166 23.82 -41.50 10.16
C SER A 166 24.76 -40.40 9.64
N ARG A 167 25.68 -40.74 8.76
CA ARG A 167 26.43 -39.75 7.96
C ARG A 167 26.01 -39.67 6.48
N ASN A 168 24.78 -39.95 6.14
CA ASN A 168 24.29 -39.59 4.82
C ASN A 168 24.00 -38.08 4.79
N LYS A 169 25.04 -37.32 4.37
CA LYS A 169 24.91 -35.92 3.96
C LYS A 169 23.75 -35.82 2.96
N VAL A 170 22.64 -35.17 3.35
CA VAL A 170 21.65 -34.74 2.39
C VAL A 170 22.40 -33.85 1.40
N LYS A 171 22.70 -34.38 0.22
CA LYS A 171 23.26 -33.59 -0.89
C LYS A 171 22.18 -32.56 -1.27
N SER A 172 22.41 -31.30 -0.92
CA SER A 172 21.55 -30.21 -1.43
C SER A 172 21.47 -30.36 -2.95
N SER A 173 20.26 -30.36 -3.51
CA SER A 173 20.10 -30.48 -4.95
C SER A 173 20.70 -29.24 -5.61
N LYS A 174 21.90 -29.40 -6.22
CA LYS A 174 22.53 -28.33 -7.00
C LYS A 174 21.71 -27.97 -8.25
N LYS A 175 20.76 -28.82 -8.65
CA LYS A 175 19.88 -28.62 -9.79
C LYS A 175 18.59 -27.91 -9.37
N GLY A 176 18.18 -26.89 -10.10
CA GLY A 176 16.90 -26.21 -9.90
C GLY A 176 16.90 -25.00 -8.96
N TRP A 177 18.02 -24.61 -8.35
CA TRP A 177 18.06 -23.46 -7.44
C TRP A 177 17.62 -22.14 -8.10
N VAL A 178 17.87 -21.97 -9.42
CA VAL A 178 17.43 -20.78 -10.16
C VAL A 178 15.91 -20.72 -10.23
N SER A 179 15.24 -21.82 -10.56
CA SER A 179 13.77 -21.87 -10.55
C SER A 179 13.19 -21.65 -9.15
N GLY A 180 13.91 -22.11 -8.09
CA GLY A 180 13.57 -21.83 -6.70
C GLY A 180 13.65 -20.32 -6.39
N ALA A 181 14.73 -19.66 -6.80
CA ALA A 181 14.90 -18.21 -6.63
C ALA A 181 13.84 -17.39 -7.38
N LEU A 182 13.60 -17.72 -8.66
CA LEU A 182 12.57 -17.07 -9.49
C LEU A 182 11.18 -17.22 -8.86
N GLY A 183 10.80 -18.45 -8.48
CA GLY A 183 9.50 -18.72 -7.87
C GLY A 183 9.33 -18.02 -6.54
N PHE A 184 10.33 -18.03 -5.68
CA PHE A 184 10.32 -17.39 -4.36
C PHE A 184 10.21 -15.86 -4.46
N GLY A 185 11.05 -15.23 -5.28
CA GLY A 185 11.03 -13.78 -5.45
C GLY A 185 9.71 -13.28 -6.03
N SER A 186 9.18 -13.99 -7.04
CA SER A 186 7.88 -13.65 -7.62
C SER A 186 6.72 -13.91 -6.68
N TRP A 187 6.78 -14.95 -5.86
CA TRP A 187 5.76 -15.24 -4.85
C TRP A 187 5.71 -14.14 -3.78
N ILE A 188 6.86 -13.73 -3.22
CA ILE A 188 6.93 -12.60 -2.27
C ILE A 188 6.43 -11.31 -2.92
N TYR A 189 6.82 -11.05 -4.18
CA TYR A 189 6.37 -9.86 -4.91
C TYR A 189 4.84 -9.80 -4.97
N VAL A 190 4.18 -10.89 -5.35
CA VAL A 190 2.71 -10.91 -5.44
C VAL A 190 2.06 -10.75 -4.07
N ILE A 191 2.55 -11.48 -3.05
CA ILE A 191 2.05 -11.33 -1.67
C ILE A 191 2.18 -9.88 -1.20
N HIS A 192 3.32 -9.25 -1.43
CA HIS A 192 3.54 -7.87 -0.96
C HIS A 192 2.74 -6.86 -1.78
N SER A 193 2.71 -6.98 -3.11
CA SER A 193 2.06 -6.00 -3.99
C SER A 193 0.55 -6.03 -3.93
N PHE A 194 -0.07 -7.21 -3.77
CA PHE A 194 -1.52 -7.38 -3.89
C PHE A 194 -2.22 -7.76 -2.59
N PHE A 195 -1.50 -8.39 -1.65
CA PHE A 195 -2.10 -9.07 -0.51
C PHE A 195 -1.43 -8.73 0.83
N SER A 196 -0.58 -7.72 0.88
CA SER A 196 -0.05 -7.19 2.15
C SER A 196 -1.02 -6.21 2.82
N GLU A 197 -1.98 -5.69 2.06
CA GLU A 197 -3.13 -4.92 2.50
C GLU A 197 -4.35 -5.39 1.70
N ALA A 198 -5.46 -5.68 2.38
CA ALA A 198 -6.57 -6.42 1.77
C ALA A 198 -7.50 -5.57 0.89
N SER A 199 -7.40 -4.22 0.91
CA SER A 199 -8.22 -3.34 0.07
C SER A 199 -7.63 -3.12 -1.33
N ILE A 200 -6.33 -3.37 -1.53
CA ILE A 200 -5.62 -3.11 -2.78
C ILE A 200 -6.33 -3.77 -3.98
N LEU A 201 -6.80 -4.99 -3.82
CA LEU A 201 -7.45 -5.72 -4.90
C LEU A 201 -8.69 -4.98 -5.44
N GLY A 202 -9.49 -4.39 -4.56
CA GLY A 202 -10.67 -3.61 -4.96
C GLY A 202 -10.27 -2.41 -5.82
N ARG A 203 -9.28 -1.66 -5.40
CA ARG A 203 -8.78 -0.48 -6.11
C ARG A 203 -8.06 -0.80 -7.40
N TRP A 204 -7.29 -1.88 -7.40
CA TRP A 204 -6.65 -2.39 -8.60
C TRP A 204 -7.67 -2.69 -9.70
N THR A 205 -8.76 -3.34 -9.36
CA THR A 205 -9.75 -3.79 -10.32
C THR A 205 -10.72 -2.69 -10.78
N TRP A 206 -10.74 -1.54 -10.11
CA TRP A 206 -11.52 -0.35 -10.51
C TRP A 206 -10.67 0.80 -11.04
N ASP A 207 -9.35 0.68 -11.12
CA ASP A 207 -8.45 1.79 -11.44
C ASP A 207 -8.65 3.01 -10.54
N GLY A 208 -9.01 2.80 -9.29
CA GLY A 208 -9.31 3.84 -8.32
C GLY A 208 -10.22 3.34 -7.20
N TYR A 209 -10.96 4.24 -6.57
CA TYR A 209 -11.85 3.87 -5.48
C TYR A 209 -13.17 3.30 -6.01
N PRO A 210 -13.56 2.07 -5.63
CA PRO A 210 -14.72 1.40 -6.20
C PRO A 210 -16.03 1.85 -5.58
N LYS A 211 -16.56 3.00 -5.96
CA LYS A 211 -17.81 3.58 -5.39
C LYS A 211 -19.01 2.63 -5.45
N SER A 212 -19.16 1.89 -6.53
CA SER A 212 -20.23 0.88 -6.73
C SER A 212 -19.73 -0.55 -6.65
N GLY A 213 -18.52 -0.74 -6.16
CA GLY A 213 -17.82 -2.02 -6.07
C GLY A 213 -17.49 -2.42 -4.64
N PRO A 214 -16.48 -3.29 -4.47
CA PRO A 214 -16.04 -3.78 -3.17
C PRO A 214 -15.24 -2.72 -2.43
N LEU A 215 -15.93 -1.86 -1.68
CA LEU A 215 -15.29 -0.93 -0.76
C LEU A 215 -14.40 -1.68 0.25
N PRO A 216 -13.36 -1.03 0.81
CA PRO A 216 -12.49 -1.67 1.80
C PRO A 216 -13.26 -2.30 2.95
N VAL A 217 -14.33 -1.68 3.42
CA VAL A 217 -15.23 -2.21 4.43
C VAL A 217 -16.56 -2.59 3.76
N PRO A 218 -17.01 -3.85 3.84
CA PRO A 218 -16.38 -4.99 4.53
C PRO A 218 -15.53 -5.91 3.62
N TRP A 219 -15.33 -5.57 2.35
CA TRP A 219 -14.84 -6.48 1.31
C TRP A 219 -13.39 -6.95 1.49
N SER A 220 -12.56 -6.21 2.26
CA SER A 220 -11.22 -6.66 2.64
C SER A 220 -11.24 -8.01 3.37
N ALA A 221 -12.28 -8.29 4.17
CA ALA A 221 -12.42 -9.57 4.84
C ALA A 221 -12.64 -10.74 3.86
N LEU A 222 -13.23 -10.49 2.69
CA LEU A 222 -13.38 -11.50 1.65
C LEU A 222 -12.03 -11.86 1.01
N VAL A 223 -11.17 -10.87 0.79
CA VAL A 223 -9.80 -11.11 0.29
C VAL A 223 -9.00 -11.94 1.30
N LEU A 224 -9.07 -11.57 2.60
CA LEU A 224 -8.46 -12.35 3.68
C LEU A 224 -8.97 -13.79 3.70
N THR A 225 -10.28 -14.00 3.52
CA THR A 225 -10.90 -15.34 3.47
C THR A 225 -10.37 -16.15 2.29
N ALA A 226 -10.24 -15.54 1.11
CA ALA A 226 -9.66 -16.20 -0.07
C ALA A 226 -8.20 -16.65 0.17
N MET A 227 -7.41 -15.83 0.86
CA MET A 227 -6.04 -16.17 1.25
C MET A 227 -6.01 -17.35 2.24
N VAL A 228 -6.85 -17.31 3.27
CA VAL A 228 -6.96 -18.39 4.28
C VAL A 228 -7.42 -19.70 3.64
N LEU A 229 -8.34 -19.66 2.70
CA LEU A 229 -8.74 -20.82 1.89
C LEU A 229 -7.53 -21.38 1.13
N GLY A 230 -6.72 -20.52 0.51
CA GLY A 230 -5.50 -20.89 -0.20
C GLY A 230 -4.50 -21.61 0.72
N PHE A 231 -4.17 -21.04 1.85
CA PHE A 231 -3.28 -21.65 2.85
C PHE A 231 -3.84 -22.98 3.38
N SER A 232 -5.14 -23.10 3.55
CA SER A 232 -5.79 -24.33 4.02
C SER A 232 -5.59 -25.52 3.06
N VAL A 233 -5.44 -25.27 1.77
CA VAL A 233 -5.22 -26.31 0.74
C VAL A 233 -3.74 -26.44 0.32
N ALA A 234 -2.83 -25.63 0.83
CA ALA A 234 -1.42 -25.59 0.42
C ALA A 234 -0.68 -26.92 0.58
N ASN A 235 -1.14 -27.79 1.49
CA ASN A 235 -0.63 -29.16 1.67
C ASN A 235 -0.98 -30.13 0.50
N ARG A 236 -1.91 -29.75 -0.37
CA ARG A 236 -2.31 -30.58 -1.52
C ARG A 236 -1.41 -30.30 -2.71
N THR A 237 -0.12 -30.63 -2.56
CA THR A 237 0.91 -30.35 -3.57
C THR A 237 0.65 -31.02 -4.91
N ASP A 238 -0.11 -32.12 -4.94
CA ASP A 238 -0.62 -32.75 -6.15
C ASP A 238 -1.45 -31.81 -7.02
N ILE A 239 -2.31 -31.01 -6.40
CA ILE A 239 -3.18 -30.02 -7.07
C ILE A 239 -2.39 -28.73 -7.30
N THR A 240 -1.78 -28.18 -6.25
CA THR A 240 -1.18 -26.83 -6.26
C THR A 240 0.05 -26.73 -7.17
N THR A 241 0.70 -27.85 -7.50
CA THR A 241 1.79 -27.87 -8.49
C THR A 241 1.36 -28.34 -9.89
N SER A 242 0.06 -28.55 -10.13
CA SER A 242 -0.43 -28.96 -11.44
C SER A 242 -0.38 -27.80 -12.45
N ILE A 243 -0.20 -28.14 -13.73
CA ILE A 243 -0.21 -27.15 -14.82
C ILE A 243 -1.59 -26.48 -14.95
N SER A 244 -2.65 -27.22 -14.78
CA SER A 244 -4.02 -26.69 -14.83
C SER A 244 -4.29 -25.63 -13.77
N TRP A 245 -3.74 -25.80 -12.57
CA TRP A 245 -3.84 -24.85 -11.47
C TRP A 245 -3.12 -23.54 -11.80
N TRP A 246 -1.91 -23.63 -12.37
CA TRP A 246 -1.17 -22.46 -12.84
C TRP A 246 -1.87 -21.77 -14.04
N ILE A 247 -2.46 -22.52 -14.99
CA ILE A 247 -3.23 -21.95 -16.11
C ILE A 247 -4.44 -21.16 -15.58
N ALA A 248 -5.20 -21.73 -14.66
CA ALA A 248 -6.34 -21.05 -14.03
C ALA A 248 -5.93 -19.73 -13.36
N SER A 249 -4.80 -19.73 -12.65
CA SER A 249 -4.23 -18.53 -12.05
C SER A 249 -3.75 -17.52 -13.09
N SER A 250 -3.15 -17.99 -14.19
CA SER A 250 -2.70 -17.12 -15.27
C SER A 250 -3.88 -16.41 -15.96
N ILE A 251 -5.01 -17.08 -16.08
CA ILE A 251 -6.27 -16.47 -16.53
C ILE A 251 -6.72 -15.41 -15.53
N SER A 252 -6.68 -15.70 -14.25
CA SER A 252 -7.01 -14.70 -13.19
C SER A 252 -6.09 -13.49 -13.27
N ALA A 253 -4.76 -13.70 -13.41
CA ALA A 253 -3.78 -12.64 -13.56
C ALA A 253 -4.02 -11.80 -14.82
N PHE A 254 -4.38 -12.43 -15.94
CA PHE A 254 -4.77 -11.75 -17.16
C PHE A 254 -6.02 -10.89 -16.95
N VAL A 255 -7.06 -11.45 -16.35
CA VAL A 255 -8.32 -10.75 -16.09
C VAL A 255 -8.11 -9.52 -15.21
N ILE A 256 -7.37 -9.61 -14.11
CA ILE A 256 -7.12 -8.46 -13.22
C ILE A 256 -6.22 -7.39 -13.87
N THR A 257 -5.46 -7.76 -14.89
CA THR A 257 -4.57 -6.83 -15.59
C THR A 257 -5.30 -6.02 -16.67
N PHE A 258 -6.26 -6.63 -17.39
CA PHE A 258 -6.85 -6.03 -18.59
C PHE A 258 -8.31 -5.60 -18.42
N TYR A 259 -9.01 -6.03 -17.38
CA TYR A 259 -10.42 -5.72 -17.17
C TYR A 259 -10.62 -4.89 -15.90
N SER A 260 -11.79 -4.24 -15.79
CA SER A 260 -12.21 -3.46 -14.63
C SER A 260 -13.58 -3.94 -14.13
N GLY A 261 -13.87 -3.72 -12.85
CA GLY A 261 -15.16 -4.01 -12.24
C GLY A 261 -15.20 -5.33 -11.44
N TRP A 262 -16.40 -5.84 -11.22
CA TRP A 262 -16.65 -7.04 -10.39
C TRP A 262 -16.01 -8.32 -10.94
N PHE A 263 -15.98 -8.48 -12.25
CA PHE A 263 -15.39 -9.68 -12.86
C PHE A 263 -13.90 -9.85 -12.51
N PRO A 264 -13.02 -8.85 -12.71
CA PRO A 264 -11.64 -8.97 -12.26
C PRO A 264 -11.50 -9.02 -10.74
N PHE A 265 -12.39 -8.43 -9.94
CA PHE A 265 -12.35 -8.60 -8.49
C PHE A 265 -12.53 -10.06 -8.08
N ILE A 266 -13.52 -10.76 -8.65
CA ILE A 266 -13.74 -12.19 -8.42
C ILE A 266 -12.54 -13.02 -8.90
N ALA A 267 -11.98 -12.69 -10.09
CA ALA A 267 -10.78 -13.33 -10.57
C ALA A 267 -9.59 -13.10 -9.63
N GLY A 268 -9.49 -11.90 -9.03
CA GLY A 268 -8.49 -11.55 -8.03
C GLY A 268 -8.60 -12.35 -6.73
N LEU A 269 -9.82 -12.68 -6.29
CA LEU A 269 -10.01 -13.61 -5.16
C LEU A 269 -9.48 -15.01 -5.51
N GLY A 270 -9.71 -15.49 -6.75
CA GLY A 270 -9.11 -16.71 -7.26
C GLY A 270 -7.58 -16.64 -7.33
N PHE A 271 -7.02 -15.47 -7.68
CA PHE A 271 -5.59 -15.25 -7.68
C PHE A 271 -5.00 -15.27 -6.27
N ALA A 272 -5.65 -14.62 -5.28
CA ALA A 272 -5.27 -14.69 -3.87
C ALA A 272 -5.26 -16.14 -3.35
N PHE A 273 -6.31 -16.88 -3.65
CA PHE A 273 -6.43 -18.30 -3.32
C PHE A 273 -5.28 -19.12 -3.93
N TYR A 274 -4.95 -18.92 -5.20
CA TYR A 274 -3.85 -19.61 -5.85
C TYR A 274 -2.50 -19.29 -5.20
N ILE A 275 -2.16 -18.02 -5.06
CA ILE A 275 -0.85 -17.58 -4.55
C ILE A 275 -0.59 -18.12 -3.14
N CYS A 276 -1.62 -18.11 -2.29
CA CYS A 276 -1.52 -18.70 -0.95
C CYS A 276 -1.44 -20.24 -1.00
N SER A 277 -2.13 -20.87 -1.95
CA SER A 277 -2.11 -22.34 -2.08
C SER A 277 -0.77 -22.94 -2.51
N ILE A 278 0.06 -22.19 -3.23
CA ILE A 278 1.39 -22.64 -3.68
C ILE A 278 2.51 -22.38 -2.67
N SER A 279 2.23 -21.73 -1.53
CA SER A 279 3.23 -21.32 -0.54
C SER A 279 4.07 -22.51 -0.04
N HIS A 280 3.44 -23.62 0.34
CA HIS A 280 4.16 -24.81 0.80
C HIS A 280 5.05 -25.39 -0.28
N ALA A 281 4.57 -25.48 -1.52
CA ALA A 281 5.36 -26.02 -2.64
C ALA A 281 6.61 -25.16 -2.88
N ILE A 282 6.47 -23.84 -2.94
CA ILE A 282 7.59 -22.90 -3.16
C ILE A 282 8.57 -22.93 -1.99
N LEU A 283 8.10 -22.77 -0.74
CA LEU A 283 8.97 -22.65 0.42
C LEU A 283 9.67 -23.96 0.77
N LEU A 284 8.98 -25.10 0.65
CA LEU A 284 9.61 -26.41 0.82
C LEU A 284 10.65 -26.70 -0.28
N PHE A 285 10.41 -26.27 -1.52
CA PHE A 285 11.38 -26.39 -2.58
C PHE A 285 12.62 -25.53 -2.31
N VAL A 286 12.44 -24.27 -1.93
CA VAL A 286 13.53 -23.34 -1.58
C VAL A 286 14.35 -23.88 -0.41
N SER A 287 13.72 -24.49 0.59
CA SER A 287 14.41 -25.09 1.73
C SER A 287 15.40 -26.19 1.34
N LYS A 288 15.18 -26.86 0.23
CA LYS A 288 16.03 -27.92 -0.33
C LYS A 288 17.12 -27.41 -1.28
N CYS A 289 17.06 -26.13 -1.65
CA CYS A 289 18.05 -25.47 -2.50
C CYS A 289 19.26 -24.94 -1.68
N PRO A 290 20.40 -24.65 -2.30
CA PRO A 290 21.51 -23.96 -1.63
C PRO A 290 21.09 -22.59 -1.12
N PRO A 291 21.06 -22.33 0.22
CA PRO A 291 20.31 -21.19 0.78
C PRO A 291 20.85 -19.82 0.35
N GLY A 292 22.18 -19.62 0.46
CA GLY A 292 22.77 -18.30 0.23
C GLY A 292 22.41 -17.73 -1.14
N LYS A 293 22.74 -18.47 -2.21
CA LYS A 293 22.50 -17.97 -3.58
C LYS A 293 21.02 -17.98 -3.98
N THR A 294 20.24 -18.95 -3.49
CA THR A 294 18.81 -19.03 -3.81
C THR A 294 18.04 -17.87 -3.23
N LEU A 295 18.33 -17.50 -1.99
CA LEU A 295 17.64 -16.41 -1.30
C LEU A 295 18.14 -15.04 -1.79
N ALA A 296 19.46 -14.85 -1.94
CA ALA A 296 19.99 -13.58 -2.46
C ALA A 296 19.42 -13.27 -3.85
N VAL A 297 19.42 -14.25 -4.77
CA VAL A 297 18.82 -14.05 -6.10
C VAL A 297 17.29 -13.95 -6.03
N GLY A 298 16.64 -14.66 -5.10
CA GLY A 298 15.19 -14.56 -4.90
C GLY A 298 14.76 -13.16 -4.44
N PHE A 299 15.44 -12.55 -3.48
CA PHE A 299 15.18 -11.19 -3.05
C PHE A 299 15.53 -10.16 -4.12
N LEU A 300 16.61 -10.39 -4.89
CA LEU A 300 16.93 -9.56 -6.04
C LEU A 300 15.81 -9.61 -7.10
N VAL A 301 15.25 -10.79 -7.41
CA VAL A 301 14.10 -10.93 -8.31
C VAL A 301 12.88 -10.17 -7.75
N TYR A 302 12.61 -10.29 -6.46
CA TYR A 302 11.54 -9.55 -5.79
C TYR A 302 11.72 -8.03 -6.00
N ASN A 303 12.89 -7.47 -5.72
CA ASN A 303 13.14 -6.04 -5.86
C ASN A 303 13.12 -5.57 -7.32
N ILE A 304 13.60 -6.38 -8.27
CA ILE A 304 13.48 -6.07 -9.70
C ILE A 304 12.01 -5.98 -10.12
N LEU A 305 11.15 -6.86 -9.63
CA LEU A 305 9.71 -6.81 -9.93
C LEU A 305 9.03 -5.61 -9.26
N VAL A 306 9.43 -5.24 -8.03
CA VAL A 306 8.95 -4.02 -7.35
C VAL A 306 9.34 -2.78 -8.16
N LEU A 307 10.61 -2.65 -8.54
CA LEU A 307 11.10 -1.54 -9.38
C LEU A 307 10.41 -1.53 -10.73
N GLY A 308 10.22 -2.71 -11.36
CA GLY A 308 9.48 -2.84 -12.61
C GLY A 308 8.06 -2.29 -12.48
N GLY A 309 7.37 -2.54 -11.37
CA GLY A 309 6.05 -1.97 -11.08
C GLY A 309 6.08 -0.44 -10.99
N VAL A 310 7.11 0.14 -10.37
CA VAL A 310 7.29 1.60 -10.30
C VAL A 310 7.61 2.18 -11.68
N TRP A 311 8.41 1.49 -12.49
CA TRP A 311 8.83 1.97 -13.81
C TRP A 311 7.69 2.01 -14.84
N THR A 312 6.56 1.45 -14.55
CA THR A 312 5.37 1.60 -15.40
C THR A 312 4.81 3.03 -15.43
N VAL A 313 5.21 3.86 -14.49
CA VAL A 313 4.74 5.27 -14.33
C VAL A 313 5.77 6.27 -14.80
N ALA A 314 6.99 6.15 -14.31
CA ALA A 314 8.09 7.09 -14.51
C ALA A 314 9.10 6.52 -15.50
N TYR A 315 9.65 7.32 -16.39
CA TYR A 315 10.58 6.77 -17.36
C TYR A 315 11.75 7.66 -17.79
N GLU A 316 11.63 8.97 -17.79
CA GLU A 316 12.69 9.82 -18.33
C GLU A 316 13.96 9.78 -17.47
N PHE A 317 13.82 9.80 -16.17
CA PHE A 317 14.92 9.75 -15.20
C PHE A 317 15.23 8.34 -14.68
N VAL A 318 14.52 7.31 -15.18
CA VAL A 318 14.73 5.92 -14.76
C VAL A 318 15.35 5.12 -15.90
N PRO A 319 16.57 4.60 -15.76
CA PRO A 319 17.19 3.75 -16.78
C PRO A 319 16.31 2.56 -17.15
N GLY A 320 15.94 2.43 -18.43
CA GLY A 320 15.05 1.37 -18.92
C GLY A 320 13.55 1.63 -18.71
N GLY A 321 13.18 2.76 -18.10
CA GLY A 321 11.79 3.16 -17.90
C GLY A 321 10.92 3.09 -19.17
N PRO A 322 11.36 3.59 -20.33
CA PRO A 322 10.58 3.51 -21.59
C PRO A 322 10.14 2.11 -21.98
N LEU A 323 10.89 1.07 -21.56
CA LEU A 323 10.54 -0.33 -21.84
C LEU A 323 9.31 -0.81 -21.06
N LEU A 324 9.05 -0.26 -19.88
CA LEU A 324 7.98 -0.70 -18.98
C LEU A 324 6.83 0.30 -18.85
N ARG A 325 6.98 1.53 -19.34
CA ARG A 325 5.94 2.56 -19.26
C ARG A 325 4.59 2.06 -19.77
N GLU A 326 3.55 2.22 -18.99
CA GLU A 326 2.19 1.76 -19.26
C GLU A 326 2.08 0.24 -19.55
N ARG A 327 3.13 -0.52 -19.22
CA ARG A 327 3.22 -1.96 -19.51
C ARG A 327 3.19 -2.81 -18.24
N THR A 328 2.32 -2.48 -17.31
CA THR A 328 2.07 -3.29 -16.09
C THR A 328 1.86 -4.77 -16.42
N TRP A 329 1.26 -5.06 -17.60
CA TRP A 329 1.08 -6.43 -18.08
C TRP A 329 2.40 -7.19 -18.32
N VAL A 330 3.50 -6.49 -18.67
CA VAL A 330 4.83 -7.13 -18.82
C VAL A 330 5.34 -7.61 -17.46
N VAL A 331 5.23 -6.78 -16.43
CA VAL A 331 5.63 -7.14 -15.06
C VAL A 331 4.81 -8.35 -14.58
N MET A 332 3.49 -8.35 -14.84
CA MET A 332 2.62 -9.47 -14.49
C MET A 332 2.97 -10.75 -15.25
N LEU A 333 3.25 -10.65 -16.56
CA LEU A 333 3.66 -11.78 -17.38
C LEU A 333 4.97 -12.40 -16.90
N VAL A 334 5.99 -11.58 -16.64
CA VAL A 334 7.28 -12.03 -16.10
C VAL A 334 7.08 -12.72 -14.75
N THR A 335 6.25 -12.13 -13.89
CA THR A 335 5.90 -12.71 -12.58
C THR A 335 5.29 -14.10 -12.74
N MET A 336 4.32 -14.26 -13.64
CA MET A 336 3.65 -15.56 -13.85
C MET A 336 4.60 -16.62 -14.46
N ILE A 337 5.51 -16.22 -15.34
CA ILE A 337 6.55 -17.12 -15.90
C ILE A 337 7.50 -17.57 -14.77
N CYS A 338 7.95 -16.66 -13.93
CA CYS A 338 8.83 -16.98 -12.80
C CYS A 338 8.15 -17.88 -11.76
N LEU A 339 6.86 -17.65 -11.46
CA LEU A 339 6.05 -18.52 -10.62
C LEU A 339 5.92 -19.92 -11.23
N TYR A 340 5.69 -20.03 -12.54
CA TYR A 340 5.66 -21.33 -13.22
C TYR A 340 6.98 -22.10 -13.05
N ALA A 341 8.10 -21.42 -13.28
CA ALA A 341 9.43 -22.03 -13.10
C ALA A 341 9.61 -22.57 -11.66
N GLY A 342 9.18 -21.78 -10.67
CA GLY A 342 9.22 -22.18 -9.26
C GLY A 342 8.34 -23.39 -8.95
N VAL A 343 7.09 -23.35 -9.35
CA VAL A 343 6.11 -24.43 -9.14
C VAL A 343 6.53 -25.71 -9.86
N ARG A 344 7.03 -25.61 -11.08
CA ARG A 344 7.54 -26.76 -11.86
C ARG A 344 8.77 -27.38 -11.20
N GLY A 345 9.69 -26.53 -10.71
CA GLY A 345 10.85 -26.98 -9.93
C GLY A 345 10.45 -27.69 -8.65
N ALA A 346 9.48 -27.14 -7.92
CA ALA A 346 8.92 -27.74 -6.71
C ALA A 346 8.31 -29.12 -6.98
N LYS A 347 7.48 -29.25 -8.03
CA LYS A 347 6.87 -30.51 -8.45
C LYS A 347 7.93 -31.59 -8.67
N ASN A 348 8.97 -31.29 -9.47
CA ASN A 348 10.02 -32.26 -9.79
C ASN A 348 10.78 -32.76 -8.54
N VAL A 349 11.01 -31.87 -7.55
CA VAL A 349 11.73 -32.24 -6.31
C VAL A 349 10.84 -33.00 -5.34
N LEU A 350 9.56 -32.64 -5.23
CA LEU A 350 8.60 -33.31 -4.35
C LEU A 350 8.30 -34.74 -4.85
N GLU A 351 8.09 -34.94 -6.15
CA GLU A 351 7.88 -36.25 -6.77
C GLU A 351 9.12 -37.19 -6.59
N GLN A 352 10.34 -36.67 -6.79
CA GLN A 352 11.57 -37.45 -6.57
C GLN A 352 11.73 -37.84 -5.10
N GLY A 353 11.34 -36.98 -4.17
CA GLY A 353 11.35 -37.29 -2.73
C GLY A 353 10.36 -38.40 -2.34
N GLN A 354 9.18 -38.43 -2.96
CA GLN A 354 8.16 -39.48 -2.75
C GLN A 354 8.63 -40.86 -3.26
N VAL A 355 9.24 -40.91 -4.44
CA VAL A 355 9.76 -42.18 -5.02
C VAL A 355 10.88 -42.76 -4.17
N GLY A 356 11.74 -41.91 -3.57
CA GLY A 356 12.79 -42.37 -2.64
C GLY A 356 12.28 -42.80 -1.28
N SER A 357 11.15 -42.27 -0.81
CA SER A 357 10.55 -42.54 0.49
C SER A 357 9.53 -43.66 0.49
N ALA A 358 8.84 -43.92 -0.64
CA ALA A 358 7.81 -44.95 -0.75
C ALA A 358 8.35 -46.34 -0.42
N LYS A 359 9.70 -46.56 -0.55
CA LYS A 359 10.38 -47.78 -0.16
C LYS A 359 10.74 -47.86 1.34
N LYS A 360 10.53 -46.77 2.14
CA LYS A 360 10.91 -46.66 3.55
C LYS A 360 9.86 -46.01 4.47
N MET A 361 8.74 -45.59 3.93
CA MET A 361 7.72 -44.77 4.63
C MET A 361 6.39 -45.51 4.83
N SER A 362 6.38 -46.77 5.21
CA SER A 362 5.15 -47.36 5.71
C SER A 362 4.76 -46.94 7.14
N ASP A 363 5.67 -46.29 7.93
CA ASP A 363 5.38 -46.11 9.36
C ASP A 363 5.73 -44.79 10.06
N THR A 364 6.33 -43.74 9.43
CA THR A 364 6.83 -42.62 10.27
C THR A 364 6.77 -41.20 9.74
N SER A 365 5.89 -40.81 8.85
CA SER A 365 5.84 -39.40 8.41
C SER A 365 4.42 -38.85 8.23
N ALA A 366 3.57 -39.00 9.19
CA ALA A 366 2.43 -38.14 9.35
C ALA A 366 2.85 -36.97 10.26
N THR A 367 2.89 -35.71 9.75
CA THR A 367 2.63 -34.54 10.62
C THR A 367 1.47 -34.96 11.53
N PRO A 368 1.60 -34.82 12.87
CA PRO A 368 0.49 -35.21 13.73
C PRO A 368 -0.76 -34.51 13.22
N LYS A 369 -1.83 -35.27 12.88
CA LYS A 369 -3.10 -34.70 12.42
C LYS A 369 -3.57 -33.54 13.32
N LYS A 370 -3.21 -33.59 14.59
CA LYS A 370 -3.47 -32.57 15.60
C LYS A 370 -2.84 -31.22 15.23
N SER A 371 -1.56 -31.14 14.91
CA SER A 371 -0.87 -29.88 14.56
C SER A 371 -1.43 -29.24 13.29
N LYS A 372 -1.80 -30.02 12.27
CA LYS A 372 -2.43 -29.51 11.05
C LYS A 372 -3.81 -28.90 11.32
N ASN A 373 -4.62 -29.58 12.13
CA ASN A 373 -5.96 -29.10 12.46
C ASN A 373 -5.92 -27.84 13.32
N GLU A 374 -4.96 -27.75 14.23
CA GLU A 374 -4.71 -26.55 15.04
C GLU A 374 -4.32 -25.36 14.16
N TYR A 375 -3.40 -25.52 13.23
CA TYR A 375 -3.03 -24.48 12.26
C TYR A 375 -4.21 -23.98 11.45
N ILE A 376 -4.97 -24.90 10.82
CA ILE A 376 -6.16 -24.53 10.04
C ILE A 376 -7.19 -23.84 10.94
N GLY A 377 -7.40 -24.33 12.17
CA GLY A 377 -8.29 -23.69 13.13
C GLY A 377 -7.91 -22.25 13.45
N ILE A 378 -6.60 -21.99 13.68
CA ILE A 378 -6.08 -20.63 13.92
C ILE A 378 -6.31 -19.74 12.70
N MET A 379 -6.02 -20.22 11.48
CA MET A 379 -6.22 -19.46 10.25
C MET A 379 -7.68 -19.03 10.07
N TRP A 380 -8.63 -19.95 10.29
CA TRP A 380 -10.05 -19.63 10.22
C TRP A 380 -10.50 -18.71 11.36
N PHE A 381 -9.98 -18.89 12.56
CA PHE A 381 -10.23 -17.95 13.66
C PHE A 381 -9.79 -16.52 13.29
N LEU A 382 -8.59 -16.35 12.72
CA LEU A 382 -8.13 -15.04 12.25
C LEU A 382 -8.98 -14.47 11.11
N SER A 383 -9.49 -15.34 10.20
CA SER A 383 -10.44 -14.90 9.18
C SER A 383 -11.74 -14.38 9.79
N VAL A 384 -12.32 -15.10 10.76
CA VAL A 384 -13.52 -14.65 11.49
C VAL A 384 -13.24 -13.34 12.24
N LEU A 385 -12.08 -13.21 12.88
CA LEU A 385 -11.67 -11.97 13.54
C LEU A 385 -11.58 -10.81 12.54
N GLY A 386 -11.04 -11.05 11.33
CA GLY A 386 -11.03 -10.06 10.25
C GLY A 386 -12.43 -9.59 9.87
N TRP A 387 -13.40 -10.51 9.74
CA TRP A 387 -14.81 -10.16 9.51
C TRP A 387 -15.41 -9.35 10.66
N LEU A 388 -15.14 -9.71 11.90
CA LEU A 388 -15.64 -8.97 13.09
C LEU A 388 -15.06 -7.55 13.10
N VAL A 389 -13.77 -7.37 12.78
CA VAL A 389 -13.15 -6.06 12.67
C VAL A 389 -13.81 -5.23 11.56
N MET A 390 -14.09 -5.82 10.39
CA MET A 390 -14.75 -5.12 9.31
C MET A 390 -16.19 -4.75 9.65
N PHE A 391 -16.95 -5.62 10.29
CA PHE A 391 -18.31 -5.30 10.77
C PHE A 391 -18.28 -4.18 11.83
N TRP A 392 -17.31 -4.20 12.72
CA TRP A 392 -17.13 -3.11 13.71
C TRP A 392 -16.84 -1.76 13.04
N ARG A 393 -16.15 -1.74 11.91
CA ARG A 393 -15.84 -0.54 11.13
C ARG A 393 -16.95 -0.10 10.19
N MET A 394 -17.98 -0.90 9.97
CA MET A 394 -19.07 -0.51 9.05
C MET A 394 -19.71 0.81 9.50
N PRO A 395 -19.98 1.72 8.57
CA PRO A 395 -20.69 2.96 8.87
C PRO A 395 -22.02 2.67 9.56
N THR A 396 -22.39 3.47 10.54
CA THR A 396 -23.71 3.36 11.19
C THR A 396 -24.80 3.62 10.16
N PRO A 397 -25.80 2.71 10.02
CA PRO A 397 -26.88 2.90 9.06
C PRO A 397 -27.57 4.26 9.25
N GLY A 398 -27.72 5.02 8.15
CA GLY A 398 -28.34 6.35 8.17
C GLY A 398 -27.39 7.51 8.51
N GLN A 399 -26.16 7.24 8.89
CA GLN A 399 -25.16 8.28 9.12
C GLN A 399 -24.49 8.67 7.80
N THR A 400 -25.10 9.56 7.04
CA THR A 400 -24.50 10.13 5.83
C THR A 400 -23.58 11.30 6.16
N PRO A 401 -22.53 11.55 5.36
CA PRO A 401 -21.77 12.80 5.44
C PRO A 401 -22.68 14.03 5.39
N GLN A 402 -22.38 15.02 6.22
CA GLN A 402 -23.13 16.26 6.29
C GLN A 402 -22.21 17.44 5.95
N PRO A 403 -22.59 18.33 5.02
CA PRO A 403 -21.84 19.54 4.73
C PRO A 403 -21.85 20.51 5.91
N HIS A 404 -20.80 21.35 6.00
CA HIS A 404 -20.61 22.24 7.14
C HIS A 404 -21.58 23.44 7.14
N HIS A 405 -21.98 23.95 5.94
CA HIS A 405 -22.79 25.17 5.81
C HIS A 405 -24.02 24.95 4.90
N GLN A 406 -24.83 23.95 5.23
CA GLN A 406 -25.96 23.52 4.41
C GLN A 406 -27.02 24.59 4.22
N GLU A 407 -27.36 25.34 5.28
CA GLU A 407 -28.42 26.34 5.26
C GLU A 407 -28.14 27.48 4.27
N ASP A 408 -26.89 27.88 4.14
CA ASP A 408 -26.42 28.94 3.26
C ASP A 408 -26.06 28.47 1.85
N ARG A 409 -26.21 27.17 1.55
CA ARG A 409 -25.81 26.53 0.29
C ARG A 409 -24.35 26.78 -0.08
N ILE A 410 -23.47 26.82 0.92
CA ILE A 410 -22.04 27.06 0.74
C ILE A 410 -21.35 25.69 0.56
N ILE A 411 -20.45 25.64 -0.42
CA ILE A 411 -19.44 24.59 -0.57
C ILE A 411 -18.06 25.17 -0.28
N THR A 412 -17.38 24.60 0.68
CA THR A 412 -15.96 24.89 0.96
C THR A 412 -15.10 23.88 0.23
N SER A 413 -14.33 24.33 -0.76
CA SER A 413 -13.42 23.49 -1.54
C SER A 413 -11.97 23.79 -1.18
N ALA A 414 -11.16 22.76 -1.01
CA ALA A 414 -9.75 22.92 -0.71
C ALA A 414 -8.87 21.98 -1.55
N ILE A 415 -7.58 22.32 -1.64
CA ILE A 415 -6.54 21.48 -2.28
C ILE A 415 -5.30 21.46 -1.41
N TRP A 416 -4.66 20.28 -1.35
CA TRP A 416 -3.40 20.09 -0.66
C TRP A 416 -2.57 18.96 -1.30
N THR A 417 -1.32 19.23 -1.60
CA THR A 417 -0.33 18.21 -1.98
C THR A 417 0.32 17.69 -0.71
N ILE A 418 0.24 16.38 -0.44
CA ILE A 418 0.54 15.81 0.89
C ILE A 418 1.79 14.93 0.94
N HIS A 419 2.57 14.92 -0.14
CA HIS A 419 3.87 14.24 -0.18
C HIS A 419 3.80 12.77 0.31
N PHE A 420 2.80 12.01 -0.20
CA PHE A 420 2.55 10.60 0.15
C PHE A 420 2.41 10.33 1.66
N ASP A 421 1.89 11.30 2.39
CA ASP A 421 1.68 11.21 3.83
C ASP A 421 2.99 10.99 4.63
N ILE A 422 4.08 11.54 4.14
CA ILE A 422 5.39 11.55 4.81
C ILE A 422 5.87 13.00 4.94
N ASP A 423 6.14 13.41 6.18
CA ASP A 423 6.64 14.76 6.46
C ASP A 423 8.14 14.92 6.14
N ASN A 424 8.63 16.14 6.29
CA ASN A 424 10.03 16.48 6.00
C ASN A 424 11.05 15.77 6.90
N GLU A 425 10.60 15.25 8.05
CA GLU A 425 11.41 14.45 8.97
C GLU A 425 11.20 12.94 8.75
N LEU A 426 10.54 12.56 7.66
CA LEU A 426 10.20 11.19 7.28
C LEU A 426 9.33 10.46 8.32
N TRP A 427 8.45 11.18 9.01
CA TRP A 427 7.38 10.59 9.82
C TRP A 427 6.07 10.58 9.03
N SER A 428 5.21 9.61 9.33
CA SER A 428 3.84 9.62 8.78
C SER A 428 3.07 10.83 9.30
N SER A 429 2.41 11.53 8.40
CA SER A 429 1.59 12.71 8.70
C SER A 429 0.09 12.42 8.74
N GLU A 430 -0.34 11.15 8.59
CA GLU A 430 -1.76 10.75 8.56
C GLU A 430 -2.63 11.39 9.65
N GLN A 431 -2.18 11.38 10.89
CA GLN A 431 -2.93 11.93 12.01
C GLN A 431 -3.05 13.45 11.92
N ARG A 432 -1.97 14.12 11.51
CA ARG A 432 -1.95 15.58 11.35
C ARG A 432 -2.77 16.05 10.15
N ILE A 433 -2.76 15.28 9.05
CA ILE A 433 -3.63 15.51 7.89
C ILE A 433 -5.10 15.38 8.30
N LEU A 434 -5.46 14.33 9.03
CA LEU A 434 -6.81 14.14 9.55
C LEU A 434 -7.27 15.32 10.40
N GLU A 435 -6.41 15.81 11.30
CA GLU A 435 -6.70 16.96 12.15
C GLU A 435 -6.83 18.26 11.34
N ALA A 436 -5.95 18.49 10.36
CA ALA A 436 -6.05 19.64 9.48
C ALA A 436 -7.34 19.63 8.63
N VAL A 437 -7.72 18.48 8.08
CA VAL A 437 -8.98 18.31 7.33
C VAL A 437 -10.20 18.63 8.20
N ARG A 438 -10.20 18.16 9.45
CA ARG A 438 -11.28 18.48 10.42
C ARG A 438 -11.36 19.98 10.67
N ASP A 439 -10.21 20.62 10.91
CA ASP A 439 -10.14 22.03 11.30
C ASP A 439 -10.40 23.00 10.13
N LEU A 440 -10.17 22.54 8.89
CA LEU A 440 -10.47 23.30 7.67
C LEU A 440 -11.96 23.43 7.38
N GLU A 441 -12.79 22.55 7.95
CA GLU A 441 -14.23 22.48 7.64
C GLU A 441 -14.49 22.42 6.12
N ALA A 442 -13.61 21.72 5.38
CA ALA A 442 -13.74 21.56 3.95
C ALA A 442 -14.84 20.57 3.59
N ASP A 443 -15.76 20.95 2.70
CA ASP A 443 -16.80 20.03 2.21
C ASP A 443 -16.30 19.17 1.07
N VAL A 444 -15.40 19.69 0.24
CA VAL A 444 -14.71 18.96 -0.82
C VAL A 444 -13.23 19.26 -0.75
N MET A 445 -12.42 18.23 -0.70
CA MET A 445 -10.98 18.40 -0.63
C MET A 445 -10.27 17.52 -1.66
N GLY A 446 -9.47 18.14 -2.51
CA GLY A 446 -8.55 17.49 -3.42
C GLY A 446 -7.19 17.26 -2.77
N PHE A 447 -6.70 16.04 -2.86
CA PHE A 447 -5.34 15.70 -2.43
C PHE A 447 -4.51 15.23 -3.60
N LEU A 448 -3.27 15.66 -3.63
CA LEU A 448 -2.28 15.29 -4.63
C LEU A 448 -1.10 14.60 -3.94
N GLU A 449 -0.36 13.80 -4.70
CA GLU A 449 0.68 12.92 -4.16
C GLU A 449 0.11 12.06 -3.01
N SER A 450 -1.04 11.49 -3.26
CA SER A 450 -1.86 10.81 -2.26
C SER A 450 -1.90 9.29 -2.42
N ASP A 451 -1.23 8.73 -3.45
CA ASP A 451 -1.17 7.29 -3.70
C ASP A 451 -0.20 6.59 -2.73
N THR A 452 -0.72 6.20 -1.58
CA THR A 452 0.01 5.44 -0.57
C THR A 452 -0.19 3.93 -0.69
N GLU A 453 -1.03 3.47 -1.63
CA GLU A 453 -1.25 2.05 -1.90
C GLU A 453 -0.23 1.44 -2.86
N ARG A 454 0.93 2.02 -2.91
CA ARG A 454 2.09 1.49 -3.58
C ARG A 454 2.95 0.71 -2.61
N ILE A 455 3.55 -0.36 -3.12
CA ILE A 455 4.50 -1.17 -2.36
C ILE A 455 5.64 -0.33 -1.75
N ILE A 456 6.13 0.67 -2.47
CA ILE A 456 7.19 1.60 -2.03
C ILE A 456 6.72 2.58 -0.95
N MET A 457 5.41 2.82 -0.84
CA MET A 457 4.79 3.68 0.17
C MET A 457 4.15 2.86 1.31
N GLY A 458 4.45 1.56 1.38
CA GLY A 458 4.03 0.66 2.45
C GLY A 458 2.62 0.09 2.30
N ASN A 459 1.97 0.23 1.14
CA ASN A 459 0.61 -0.24 0.88
C ASN A 459 -0.34 0.21 2.00
N ARG A 460 -0.52 1.53 2.15
CA ARG A 460 -1.36 2.15 3.19
C ARG A 460 -2.56 2.84 2.58
N ASP A 461 -3.62 2.98 3.36
CA ASP A 461 -4.84 3.66 2.96
C ASP A 461 -5.22 4.75 3.95
N TRP A 462 -4.52 5.87 3.90
CA TRP A 462 -4.81 7.02 4.74
C TRP A 462 -6.16 7.66 4.40
N THR A 463 -6.59 7.63 3.12
CA THR A 463 -7.87 8.22 2.70
C THR A 463 -9.05 7.51 3.33
N GLN A 464 -9.00 6.17 3.47
CA GLN A 464 -10.01 5.39 4.15
C GLN A 464 -10.10 5.77 5.64
N LYS A 465 -8.95 5.94 6.30
CA LYS A 465 -8.89 6.36 7.69
C LYS A 465 -9.56 7.72 7.90
N VAL A 466 -9.23 8.70 7.06
CA VAL A 466 -9.81 10.05 7.17
C VAL A 466 -11.31 10.02 6.85
N SER A 467 -11.73 9.30 5.82
CA SER A 467 -13.14 9.21 5.43
C SER A 467 -14.00 8.57 6.53
N GLU A 468 -13.54 7.47 7.14
CA GLU A 468 -14.28 6.83 8.23
C GLU A 468 -14.31 7.68 9.51
N LYS A 469 -13.19 8.34 9.86
CA LYS A 469 -13.11 9.14 11.09
C LYS A 469 -13.87 10.44 11.03
N LEU A 470 -13.94 11.08 9.87
CA LEU A 470 -14.56 12.39 9.67
C LEU A 470 -15.87 12.32 8.87
N ASN A 471 -16.31 11.11 8.51
CA ASN A 471 -17.51 10.86 7.74
C ASN A 471 -17.53 11.63 6.40
N TYR A 472 -16.67 11.18 5.46
CA TYR A 472 -16.64 11.67 4.07
C TYR A 472 -16.93 10.54 3.09
N TYR A 473 -17.50 10.89 1.95
CA TYR A 473 -17.35 10.07 0.75
C TYR A 473 -15.91 10.23 0.24
N VAL A 474 -15.35 9.19 -0.35
CA VAL A 474 -14.00 9.21 -0.89
C VAL A 474 -13.99 8.76 -2.33
N ASP A 475 -13.16 9.38 -3.15
CA ASP A 475 -12.76 8.92 -4.46
C ASP A 475 -11.23 8.94 -4.58
N TYR A 476 -10.68 8.12 -5.46
CA TYR A 476 -9.26 7.87 -5.49
C TYR A 476 -8.84 7.29 -6.84
N GLY A 477 -7.74 7.74 -7.40
CA GLY A 477 -7.21 7.13 -8.61
C GLY A 477 -6.77 8.11 -9.68
N PRO A 478 -6.31 7.59 -10.85
CA PRO A 478 -6.17 6.16 -11.20
C PRO A 478 -4.97 5.54 -10.51
N SER A 479 -5.13 4.41 -9.84
CA SER A 479 -4.08 3.63 -9.17
C SER A 479 -4.68 2.38 -8.51
N PRO A 480 -3.94 1.42 -7.95
CA PRO A 480 -2.50 1.21 -8.10
C PRO A 480 -2.11 0.54 -9.42
N ARG A 481 -3.08 0.01 -10.21
CA ARG A 481 -2.82 -0.67 -11.49
C ARG A 481 -2.11 0.23 -12.50
N LYS A 482 -2.43 1.51 -12.49
CA LYS A 482 -1.83 2.53 -13.36
C LYS A 482 -0.57 3.14 -12.77
N HIS A 483 -0.30 2.89 -11.49
CA HIS A 483 0.89 3.37 -10.78
C HIS A 483 1.15 4.87 -10.95
N THR A 484 0.13 5.70 -10.87
CA THR A 484 0.29 7.16 -10.94
C THR A 484 0.66 7.76 -9.58
N TRP A 485 1.02 9.04 -9.55
CA TRP A 485 1.24 9.79 -8.31
C TRP A 485 -0.01 9.95 -7.45
N GLY A 486 -1.17 9.64 -8.01
CA GLY A 486 -2.44 9.57 -7.33
C GLY A 486 -3.06 10.94 -7.05
N CYS A 487 -4.36 11.00 -7.31
CA CYS A 487 -5.25 12.04 -6.83
C CYS A 487 -6.26 11.39 -5.88
N ALA A 488 -6.65 12.08 -4.82
CA ALA A 488 -7.74 11.65 -3.97
C ALA A 488 -8.71 12.80 -3.74
N MET A 489 -9.97 12.46 -3.54
CA MET A 489 -11.05 13.40 -3.23
C MET A 489 -11.79 12.93 -1.98
N LEU A 490 -11.96 13.84 -1.03
CA LEU A 490 -12.93 13.70 0.05
C LEU A 490 -14.12 14.61 -0.24
N SER A 491 -15.34 14.13 0.00
CA SER A 491 -16.55 14.91 -0.22
C SER A 491 -17.56 14.68 0.90
N LYS A 492 -18.18 15.76 1.38
CA LYS A 492 -19.39 15.72 2.23
C LYS A 492 -20.65 15.49 1.41
N PHE A 493 -20.56 15.66 0.10
CA PHE A 493 -21.69 15.49 -0.82
C PHE A 493 -21.61 14.13 -1.52
N PRO A 494 -22.77 13.51 -1.82
CA PRO A 494 -22.81 12.28 -2.58
C PRO A 494 -22.15 12.41 -3.95
N ILE A 495 -21.29 11.48 -4.29
CA ILE A 495 -20.64 11.42 -5.58
C ILE A 495 -21.55 10.64 -6.53
N LYS A 496 -22.24 11.31 -7.45
CA LYS A 496 -23.13 10.66 -8.43
C LYS A 496 -22.37 9.90 -9.50
N LYS A 497 -21.33 10.54 -10.03
CA LYS A 497 -20.49 10.00 -11.11
C LYS A 497 -19.05 10.39 -10.88
N SER A 498 -18.14 9.52 -11.25
CA SER A 498 -16.71 9.80 -11.25
C SER A 498 -16.02 9.06 -12.41
N THR A 499 -15.06 9.72 -13.01
CA THR A 499 -14.16 9.13 -14.02
C THR A 499 -12.72 9.48 -13.69
N HIS A 500 -11.83 8.52 -13.94
CA HIS A 500 -10.41 8.64 -13.65
C HIS A 500 -9.63 8.67 -14.97
N HIS A 501 -8.74 9.64 -15.10
CA HIS A 501 -8.03 9.91 -16.33
C HIS A 501 -6.53 9.80 -16.14
N LEU A 502 -5.84 9.17 -17.09
CA LEU A 502 -4.43 9.38 -17.36
C LEU A 502 -4.31 10.47 -18.41
N LEU A 503 -3.72 11.59 -18.03
CA LEU A 503 -3.53 12.71 -18.94
C LEU A 503 -2.37 12.44 -19.91
N PRO A 504 -2.38 13.02 -21.11
CA PRO A 504 -1.31 12.83 -22.09
C PRO A 504 0.06 13.23 -21.52
N SER A 505 0.97 12.30 -21.40
CA SER A 505 2.27 12.48 -20.76
C SER A 505 3.35 11.77 -21.58
N PRO A 506 3.77 12.31 -22.78
CA PRO A 506 4.69 11.61 -23.67
C PRO A 506 6.10 11.43 -23.12
N HIS A 507 6.57 12.29 -22.20
CA HIS A 507 7.97 12.31 -21.76
C HIS A 507 8.14 12.04 -20.25
N GLY A 508 7.35 12.68 -19.39
CA GLY A 508 7.50 12.60 -17.93
C GLY A 508 6.66 11.50 -17.28
N GLU A 509 6.32 11.72 -16.06
CA GLU A 509 5.47 10.84 -15.28
C GLU A 509 4.03 10.86 -15.76
N LEU A 510 3.31 9.75 -15.56
CA LEU A 510 1.90 9.67 -15.90
C LEU A 510 1.08 10.56 -14.98
N ALA A 511 0.59 11.66 -15.51
CA ALA A 511 -0.29 12.59 -14.79
C ALA A 511 -1.70 12.04 -14.68
N CYS A 512 -2.35 12.32 -13.55
CA CYS A 512 -3.69 11.82 -13.26
C CYS A 512 -4.71 12.94 -13.05
N ALA A 513 -5.99 12.62 -13.33
CA ALA A 513 -7.10 13.46 -12.93
C ALA A 513 -8.32 12.65 -12.52
N ILE A 514 -9.07 13.17 -11.55
CA ILE A 514 -10.42 12.74 -11.19
C ILE A 514 -11.39 13.80 -11.75
N TYR A 515 -12.42 13.35 -12.45
CA TYR A 515 -13.56 14.17 -12.81
C TYR A 515 -14.81 13.59 -12.15
N ALA A 516 -15.36 14.28 -11.16
CA ALA A 516 -16.49 13.82 -10.36
C ALA A 516 -17.68 14.79 -10.48
N THR A 517 -18.89 14.24 -10.51
CA THR A 517 -20.14 15.00 -10.38
C THR A 517 -20.75 14.73 -9.01
N LEU A 518 -20.92 15.77 -8.22
CA LEU A 518 -21.45 15.72 -6.85
C LEU A 518 -22.90 16.22 -6.84
N ASP A 519 -23.71 15.67 -5.92
CA ASP A 519 -25.03 16.22 -5.60
C ASP A 519 -24.90 17.26 -4.48
N VAL A 520 -24.83 18.52 -4.85
CA VAL A 520 -24.63 19.63 -3.91
C VAL A 520 -25.96 20.37 -3.71
N PHE A 521 -26.63 20.06 -2.61
CA PHE A 521 -27.94 20.66 -2.26
C PHE A 521 -29.01 20.51 -3.37
N GLY A 522 -29.03 19.34 -4.04
CA GLY A 522 -29.94 19.03 -5.13
C GLY A 522 -29.53 19.61 -6.50
N ARG A 523 -28.32 20.19 -6.59
CA ARG A 523 -27.70 20.61 -7.85
C ARG A 523 -26.45 19.77 -8.14
N GLU A 524 -26.33 19.36 -9.39
CA GLU A 524 -25.08 18.74 -9.84
C GLU A 524 -23.98 19.79 -9.96
N VAL A 525 -22.85 19.52 -9.32
CA VAL A 525 -21.63 20.33 -9.39
C VAL A 525 -20.48 19.41 -9.78
N ASP A 526 -19.75 19.79 -10.81
CA ASP A 526 -18.58 19.03 -11.24
C ASP A 526 -17.34 19.49 -10.47
N VAL A 527 -16.50 18.53 -10.10
CA VAL A 527 -15.21 18.77 -9.45
C VAL A 527 -14.13 18.05 -10.23
N VAL A 528 -13.08 18.77 -10.59
CA VAL A 528 -11.90 18.22 -11.26
C VAL A 528 -10.69 18.35 -10.36
N ILE A 529 -10.02 17.22 -10.08
CA ILE A 529 -8.77 17.20 -9.33
C ILE A 529 -7.69 16.65 -10.25
N SER A 530 -6.56 17.35 -10.38
CA SER A 530 -5.46 16.86 -11.24
C SER A 530 -4.09 17.13 -10.64
N HIS A 531 -3.17 16.21 -10.97
CA HIS A 531 -1.74 16.36 -10.74
C HIS A 531 -1.03 16.30 -12.09
N ASN A 532 -0.57 17.44 -12.59
CA ASN A 532 0.18 17.52 -13.84
C ASN A 532 1.65 17.13 -13.62
N GLY A 533 2.34 16.86 -14.72
CA GLY A 533 3.74 16.46 -14.73
C GLY A 533 4.71 17.55 -14.31
N GLN A 534 5.98 17.18 -14.29
CA GLN A 534 7.09 17.95 -13.76
C GLN A 534 7.41 19.21 -14.58
N GLU A 535 8.14 20.16 -13.95
CA GLU A 535 8.51 21.45 -14.54
C GLU A 535 9.36 21.28 -15.80
N GLU A 536 10.22 20.28 -15.84
CA GLU A 536 11.15 20.02 -16.95
C GLU A 536 10.43 19.60 -18.25
N ASN A 537 9.22 19.06 -18.15
CA ASN A 537 8.47 18.50 -19.27
C ASN A 537 7.38 19.46 -19.76
N LEU A 538 7.78 20.55 -20.44
CA LEU A 538 6.82 21.57 -20.92
C LEU A 538 5.74 20.98 -21.84
N LEU A 539 6.11 20.11 -22.79
CA LEU A 539 5.14 19.51 -23.73
C LEU A 539 4.07 18.69 -22.97
N ASP A 540 4.49 17.92 -21.95
CA ASP A 540 3.56 17.16 -21.14
C ASP A 540 2.58 18.08 -20.44
N ARG A 541 3.06 19.16 -19.80
CA ARG A 541 2.20 20.13 -19.11
C ARG A 541 1.23 20.84 -20.08
N GLN A 542 1.66 21.17 -21.30
CA GLN A 542 0.78 21.73 -22.35
C GLN A 542 -0.33 20.75 -22.74
N LEU A 543 0.02 19.51 -23.05
CA LEU A 543 -0.94 18.48 -23.46
C LEU A 543 -1.90 18.11 -22.35
N GLN A 544 -1.39 17.90 -21.13
CA GLN A 544 -2.19 17.60 -19.93
C GLN A 544 -3.19 18.73 -19.65
N THR A 545 -2.72 19.98 -19.66
CA THR A 545 -3.57 21.14 -19.38
C THR A 545 -4.58 21.37 -20.48
N THR A 546 -4.22 21.11 -21.74
CA THR A 546 -5.16 21.18 -22.88
C THR A 546 -6.29 20.16 -22.71
N GLU A 547 -5.96 18.93 -22.30
CA GLU A 547 -6.98 17.89 -22.05
C GLU A 547 -7.85 18.25 -20.85
N LEU A 548 -7.28 18.76 -19.77
CA LEU A 548 -8.04 19.27 -18.63
C LEU A 548 -9.00 20.41 -19.04
N ALA A 549 -8.51 21.38 -19.81
CA ALA A 549 -9.31 22.48 -20.34
C ALA A 549 -10.48 21.97 -21.20
N ARG A 550 -10.23 20.95 -22.04
CA ARG A 550 -11.27 20.29 -22.85
C ARG A 550 -12.35 19.64 -21.96
N LEU A 551 -11.95 18.90 -20.93
CA LEU A 551 -12.87 18.25 -19.98
C LEU A 551 -13.70 19.29 -19.21
N ILE A 552 -13.06 20.34 -18.70
CA ILE A 552 -13.69 21.42 -17.94
C ILE A 552 -14.68 22.20 -18.81
N LYS A 553 -14.26 22.54 -20.04
CA LYS A 553 -15.11 23.29 -20.98
C LYS A 553 -16.37 22.53 -21.40
N ALA A 554 -16.28 21.20 -21.46
CA ALA A 554 -17.42 20.34 -21.82
C ALA A 554 -18.48 20.23 -20.72
N SER A 555 -18.19 20.67 -19.50
CA SER A 555 -19.14 20.65 -18.40
C SER A 555 -20.25 21.69 -18.58
N GLU A 556 -21.51 21.26 -18.45
CA GLU A 556 -22.69 22.12 -18.41
C GLU A 556 -23.09 22.49 -16.98
N ASN A 557 -22.48 21.86 -15.97
CA ASN A 557 -22.71 22.11 -14.56
C ASN A 557 -21.84 23.27 -14.03
N PRO A 558 -22.18 23.87 -12.88
CA PRO A 558 -21.19 24.56 -12.08
C PRO A 558 -19.98 23.68 -11.83
N ILE A 559 -18.78 24.24 -11.95
CA ILE A 559 -17.56 23.43 -11.88
C ILE A 559 -16.50 24.06 -10.99
N ILE A 560 -15.80 23.24 -10.22
CA ILE A 560 -14.63 23.59 -9.42
C ILE A 560 -13.45 22.76 -9.93
N PHE A 561 -12.37 23.42 -10.25
CA PHE A 561 -11.09 22.81 -10.52
C PHE A 561 -10.17 23.00 -9.32
N THR A 562 -9.51 21.94 -8.89
CA THR A 562 -8.43 21.96 -7.89
C THR A 562 -7.27 21.11 -8.41
N GLY A 563 -6.15 21.73 -8.71
CA GLY A 563 -5.08 21.01 -9.39
C GLY A 563 -3.69 21.62 -9.26
N TYR A 564 -2.72 20.77 -9.55
CA TYR A 564 -1.29 21.07 -9.61
C TYR A 564 -0.90 21.18 -11.09
N VAL A 565 -0.67 22.38 -11.60
CA VAL A 565 -0.44 22.64 -13.03
C VAL A 565 0.97 23.20 -13.32
N VAL A 566 1.80 23.32 -12.32
CA VAL A 566 3.23 23.69 -12.39
C VAL A 566 3.48 24.91 -13.29
N THR A 567 2.91 26.05 -12.90
CA THR A 567 3.05 27.31 -13.62
C THR A 567 2.83 28.48 -12.67
N LYS A 568 3.36 29.63 -13.00
CA LYS A 568 3.04 30.89 -12.32
C LYS A 568 1.73 31.48 -12.88
N PRO A 569 1.00 32.32 -12.11
CA PRO A 569 -0.14 33.04 -12.63
C PRO A 569 0.20 33.84 -13.90
N LYS A 570 -0.70 33.82 -14.86
CA LYS A 570 -0.54 34.46 -16.19
C LYS A 570 0.54 33.83 -17.09
N GLY A 571 1.16 32.72 -16.69
CA GLY A 571 2.02 31.93 -17.56
C GLY A 571 1.23 31.20 -18.65
N GLU A 572 1.93 30.63 -19.62
CA GLU A 572 1.32 29.92 -20.75
C GLU A 572 0.37 28.79 -20.30
N ILE A 573 0.85 27.90 -19.44
CA ILE A 573 0.06 26.76 -18.92
C ILE A 573 -1.16 27.25 -18.12
N TYR A 574 -1.01 28.33 -17.33
CA TYR A 574 -2.12 28.94 -16.62
C TYR A 574 -3.19 29.45 -17.60
N ASN A 575 -2.80 30.18 -18.67
CA ASN A 575 -3.74 30.68 -19.66
C ASN A 575 -4.42 29.54 -20.44
N LEU A 576 -3.70 28.47 -20.76
CA LEU A 576 -4.31 27.26 -21.34
C LEU A 576 -5.43 26.68 -20.46
N LEU A 577 -5.24 26.67 -19.13
CA LEU A 577 -6.25 26.18 -18.20
C LEU A 577 -7.43 27.18 -18.10
N ILE A 578 -7.14 28.43 -17.80
CA ILE A 578 -8.17 29.43 -17.47
C ILE A 578 -8.98 29.81 -18.70
N ASP A 579 -8.31 30.23 -19.76
CA ASP A 579 -8.98 30.68 -21.00
C ASP A 579 -9.51 29.47 -21.79
N GLY A 580 -8.69 28.41 -21.92
CA GLY A 580 -9.07 27.19 -22.64
C GLY A 580 -10.23 26.44 -21.97
N GLY A 581 -10.24 26.36 -20.64
CA GLY A 581 -11.30 25.75 -19.84
C GLY A 581 -12.54 26.62 -19.66
N ASN A 582 -12.46 27.92 -20.03
CA ASN A 582 -13.51 28.93 -19.79
C ASN A 582 -13.92 28.94 -18.30
N ILE A 583 -12.94 29.04 -17.41
CA ILE A 583 -13.08 29.09 -15.95
C ILE A 583 -12.39 30.31 -15.38
N HIS A 584 -12.67 30.64 -14.14
CA HIS A 584 -12.13 31.79 -13.45
C HIS A 584 -11.21 31.36 -12.32
N ASP A 585 -10.04 31.96 -12.24
CA ASP A 585 -9.15 31.81 -11.09
C ASP A 585 -9.84 32.31 -9.82
N VAL A 586 -9.63 31.58 -8.72
CA VAL A 586 -10.21 31.96 -7.42
C VAL A 586 -9.73 33.33 -6.94
N ASP A 587 -8.47 33.69 -7.18
CA ASP A 587 -7.90 35.01 -6.90
C ASP A 587 -6.76 35.35 -7.85
N PRO A 588 -7.01 36.04 -9.00
CA PRO A 588 -5.97 36.44 -9.95
C PRO A 588 -4.93 37.42 -9.37
N SER A 589 -5.17 37.99 -8.20
CA SER A 589 -4.23 38.89 -7.51
C SER A 589 -3.27 38.15 -6.58
N ASP A 590 -3.45 36.84 -6.40
CA ASP A 590 -2.49 35.99 -5.69
C ASP A 590 -1.38 35.57 -6.65
N HIS A 591 -0.30 36.34 -6.67
CA HIS A 591 0.86 36.10 -7.53
C HIS A 591 1.91 35.19 -6.89
N ASP A 592 1.73 34.78 -5.65
CA ASP A 592 2.68 33.93 -4.90
C ASP A 592 2.51 32.43 -5.20
N ARG A 593 1.61 32.07 -6.08
CA ARG A 593 1.40 30.67 -6.51
C ARG A 593 2.34 30.29 -7.65
N TRP A 594 2.75 29.04 -7.66
CA TRP A 594 3.56 28.53 -8.77
C TRP A 594 3.13 27.12 -9.25
N CYS A 595 2.24 26.42 -8.53
CA CYS A 595 1.80 25.07 -8.91
C CYS A 595 0.33 24.78 -8.65
N GLN A 596 -0.19 25.05 -7.46
CA GLN A 596 -1.58 24.71 -7.08
C GLN A 596 -2.55 25.85 -7.38
N TYR A 597 -3.72 25.48 -7.91
CA TYR A 597 -4.78 26.42 -8.27
C TYR A 597 -6.15 25.88 -7.90
N ILE A 598 -7.03 26.81 -7.47
CA ILE A 598 -8.48 26.63 -7.45
C ILE A 598 -9.06 27.54 -8.51
N ALA A 599 -9.90 26.99 -9.39
CA ALA A 599 -10.63 27.76 -10.40
C ALA A 599 -12.07 27.27 -10.48
N TYR A 600 -12.99 28.10 -10.99
CA TYR A 600 -14.41 27.81 -10.95
C TYR A 600 -15.20 28.45 -12.09
N ARG A 601 -16.40 27.95 -12.31
CA ARG A 601 -17.42 28.56 -13.19
C ARG A 601 -18.82 28.25 -12.67
N GLY A 602 -19.76 29.17 -12.84
CA GLY A 602 -21.17 28.98 -12.52
C GLY A 602 -21.48 28.93 -11.01
N LEU A 603 -20.60 29.48 -10.20
CA LEU A 603 -20.72 29.59 -8.73
C LEU A 603 -20.44 31.03 -8.31
N LYS A 604 -21.00 31.47 -7.19
CA LYS A 604 -20.63 32.75 -6.58
C LYS A 604 -19.51 32.51 -5.56
N ARG A 605 -18.28 32.91 -5.88
CA ARG A 605 -17.18 32.92 -4.93
C ARG A 605 -17.42 33.98 -3.86
N ILE A 606 -17.28 33.62 -2.59
CA ILE A 606 -17.39 34.53 -1.46
C ILE A 606 -16.10 34.74 -0.71
N ALA A 607 -15.23 33.73 -0.64
CA ALA A 607 -13.99 33.85 0.10
C ALA A 607 -12.88 32.93 -0.45
N TYR A 608 -11.62 33.31 -0.17
CA TYR A 608 -10.40 32.54 -0.46
C TYR A 608 -9.40 32.70 0.67
N ALA A 609 -8.73 31.61 1.03
CA ALA A 609 -7.70 31.59 2.05
C ALA A 609 -6.49 30.73 1.62
N ARG A 610 -5.31 31.17 2.02
CA ARG A 610 -4.07 30.39 2.05
C ARG A 610 -3.77 30.02 3.48
N ILE A 611 -3.42 28.76 3.71
CA ILE A 611 -3.11 28.25 5.04
C ILE A 611 -1.74 27.55 4.96
N SER A 612 -0.88 27.88 5.90
CA SER A 612 0.47 27.33 5.96
C SER A 612 0.49 25.81 6.03
N ARG A 613 1.48 25.21 5.43
CA ARG A 613 1.69 23.75 5.35
C ARG A 613 1.97 23.06 6.69
N GLY A 614 2.24 23.83 7.74
CA GLY A 614 2.81 23.29 8.96
C GLY A 614 4.17 22.64 8.68
N THR A 615 4.43 21.49 9.29
CA THR A 615 5.61 20.67 8.99
C THR A 615 5.24 19.38 8.23
N ILE A 616 4.02 19.33 7.65
CA ILE A 616 3.43 18.11 7.07
C ILE A 616 3.98 17.81 5.67
N THR A 617 4.13 18.88 4.86
CA THR A 617 4.50 18.80 3.45
C THR A 617 5.28 20.05 3.03
N ASP A 618 5.66 20.13 1.77
CA ASP A 618 6.35 21.30 1.16
C ASP A 618 5.38 22.31 0.54
N THR A 619 4.10 21.97 0.39
CA THR A 619 3.08 22.83 -0.23
C THR A 619 2.01 23.31 0.77
N GLU A 620 1.48 24.52 0.53
CA GLU A 620 0.44 25.14 1.34
C GLU A 620 -0.96 24.67 0.94
N ILE A 621 -1.88 24.79 1.89
CA ILE A 621 -3.29 24.53 1.63
C ILE A 621 -3.92 25.78 0.99
N GLN A 622 -4.71 25.58 -0.06
CA GLN A 622 -5.62 26.60 -0.57
C GLN A 622 -7.05 26.18 -0.30
N SER A 623 -7.88 27.13 0.12
CA SER A 623 -9.30 26.89 0.37
C SER A 623 -10.16 28.05 -0.16
N ALA A 624 -11.32 27.72 -0.70
CA ALA A 624 -12.28 28.69 -1.24
C ALA A 624 -13.70 28.32 -0.86
N LYS A 625 -14.52 29.34 -0.64
CA LYS A 625 -15.95 29.20 -0.34
C LYS A 625 -16.78 29.73 -1.49
N PHE A 626 -17.78 28.96 -1.89
CA PHE A 626 -18.68 29.29 -2.99
C PHE A 626 -20.13 29.07 -2.57
N ILE A 627 -21.03 30.00 -2.97
CA ILE A 627 -22.47 29.76 -2.92
C ILE A 627 -22.88 29.02 -4.20
N VAL A 628 -23.60 27.91 -4.01
CA VAL A 628 -24.10 27.06 -5.09
C VAL A 628 -25.47 27.54 -5.54
N PRO A 629 -25.69 27.82 -6.85
CA PRO A 629 -26.98 28.21 -7.38
C PRO A 629 -28.09 27.22 -7.01
N LYS A 630 -29.31 27.71 -6.82
CA LYS A 630 -30.46 26.83 -6.67
C LYS A 630 -30.69 26.03 -7.96
N PRO A 631 -31.37 24.87 -7.91
CA PRO A 631 -31.58 24.03 -9.09
C PRO A 631 -32.25 24.73 -10.27
N ASN A 632 -33.09 25.73 -10.00
CA ASN A 632 -33.83 26.53 -11.01
C ASN A 632 -33.13 27.83 -11.44
N GLU A 633 -31.98 28.17 -10.85
CA GLU A 633 -31.22 29.37 -11.22
C GLU A 633 -30.29 29.08 -12.41
N ASN A 634 -30.16 30.09 -13.31
CA ASN A 634 -29.25 29.96 -14.43
C ASN A 634 -27.80 30.20 -14.00
N ILE A 635 -26.92 29.25 -14.25
CA ILE A 635 -25.50 29.37 -13.91
C ILE A 635 -24.78 30.52 -14.63
N ALA A 636 -25.28 30.95 -15.79
CA ALA A 636 -24.71 32.07 -16.52
C ALA A 636 -24.87 33.42 -15.81
N ASP A 637 -25.80 33.53 -14.85
CA ASP A 637 -25.99 34.71 -14.04
C ASP A 637 -24.94 34.89 -12.94
N PHE A 638 -24.22 33.78 -12.61
CA PHE A 638 -23.16 33.78 -11.61
C PHE A 638 -21.82 34.19 -12.22
N LYS A 639 -21.67 35.50 -12.45
CA LYS A 639 -20.41 36.06 -12.96
C LYS A 639 -19.40 36.29 -11.85
N PRO A 640 -18.08 36.13 -12.12
CA PRO A 640 -17.06 36.41 -11.13
C PRO A 640 -17.04 37.90 -10.79
N SER A 641 -17.00 38.21 -9.50
CA SER A 641 -16.67 39.54 -9.01
C SER A 641 -15.28 39.51 -8.38
N TYR A 642 -14.43 40.47 -8.70
CA TYR A 642 -13.10 40.63 -8.10
C TYR A 642 -13.05 41.77 -7.10
N LYS A 643 -14.21 42.40 -6.81
CA LYS A 643 -14.33 43.45 -5.81
C LYS A 643 -14.15 42.85 -4.41
N ARG A 644 -13.16 43.37 -3.70
CA ARG A 644 -12.90 42.98 -2.31
C ARG A 644 -13.90 43.63 -1.38
N VAL A 645 -14.34 42.87 -0.39
CA VAL A 645 -15.19 43.31 0.72
C VAL A 645 -14.60 42.91 2.04
N ASN A 646 -15.07 43.45 3.15
CA ASN A 646 -14.65 43.08 4.48
C ASN A 646 -15.32 41.77 4.90
N GLU A 647 -14.66 41.02 5.76
CA GLU A 647 -15.26 39.81 6.36
C GLU A 647 -16.55 40.13 7.11
N SER A 648 -16.59 41.28 7.80
CA SER A 648 -17.80 41.79 8.51
C SER A 648 -19.02 41.99 7.62
N ASP A 649 -18.87 42.08 6.30
CA ASP A 649 -19.97 42.21 5.36
C ASP A 649 -20.70 40.87 5.12
N TYR A 650 -20.13 39.76 5.63
CA TYR A 650 -20.69 38.42 5.59
C TYR A 650 -21.11 37.92 6.97
N PRO A 651 -22.18 37.12 7.07
CA PRO A 651 -22.53 36.45 8.33
C PRO A 651 -21.44 35.48 8.77
N LYS A 652 -21.34 35.22 10.06
CA LYS A 652 -20.29 34.34 10.64
C LYS A 652 -20.26 32.92 10.05
N SER A 653 -21.41 32.42 9.60
CA SER A 653 -21.51 31.13 8.92
C SER A 653 -20.72 31.06 7.60
N HIS A 654 -20.42 32.20 7.00
CA HIS A 654 -19.64 32.31 5.77
C HIS A 654 -18.13 32.45 6.03
N HIS A 655 -17.72 32.74 7.27
CA HIS A 655 -16.33 32.97 7.60
C HIS A 655 -15.53 31.66 7.55
N PHE A 656 -14.24 31.78 7.30
CA PHE A 656 -13.30 30.69 7.48
C PHE A 656 -13.03 30.45 8.98
N PRO A 657 -12.54 29.26 9.39
CA PRO A 657 -12.30 28.96 10.78
C PRO A 657 -11.34 29.94 11.46
N GLU A 658 -11.73 30.46 12.62
CA GLU A 658 -10.92 31.38 13.44
C GLU A 658 -9.64 30.75 13.98
N ILE A 659 -9.62 29.40 14.07
CA ILE A 659 -8.50 28.63 14.63
C ILE A 659 -7.17 28.85 13.89
N PHE A 660 -7.22 29.34 12.67
CA PHE A 660 -6.02 29.61 11.86
C PHE A 660 -5.54 31.06 11.94
N ARG A 661 -6.15 31.92 12.77
CA ARG A 661 -5.69 33.31 12.96
C ARG A 661 -4.49 33.38 13.90
N GLY A 662 -3.68 34.42 13.72
CA GLY A 662 -2.47 34.67 14.54
C GLY A 662 -1.46 33.52 14.40
N GLU A 663 -1.10 32.92 15.53
CA GLU A 663 -0.19 31.76 15.60
C GLU A 663 -0.82 30.47 15.06
N GLY A 664 -2.16 30.45 14.85
CA GLY A 664 -2.88 29.31 14.32
C GLY A 664 -2.89 28.08 15.24
N VAL A 665 -2.97 26.91 14.62
CA VAL A 665 -3.05 25.63 15.34
C VAL A 665 -2.09 24.59 14.69
N ARG A 666 -1.28 23.92 15.48
CA ARG A 666 -0.36 22.85 15.03
C ARG A 666 0.54 23.26 13.86
N GLY A 667 0.93 24.55 13.79
CA GLY A 667 1.73 25.11 12.70
C GLY A 667 0.92 25.50 11.46
N HIS A 668 -0.40 25.37 11.47
CA HIS A 668 -1.30 25.86 10.42
C HIS A 668 -1.88 27.21 10.83
N PHE A 669 -1.65 28.22 10.02
CA PHE A 669 -2.14 29.59 10.19
C PHE A 669 -2.38 30.22 8.83
N TYR A 670 -3.20 31.27 8.77
CA TYR A 670 -3.38 32.02 7.53
C TYR A 670 -2.05 32.63 7.08
N HIS A 671 -1.65 32.27 5.87
CA HIS A 671 -0.34 32.62 5.32
C HIS A 671 -0.50 33.43 4.03
N VAL A 672 0.57 34.08 3.57
CA VAL A 672 0.63 35.00 2.42
C VAL A 672 -0.17 36.28 2.67
N PHE A 673 -1.44 36.21 3.10
CA PHE A 673 -2.29 37.37 3.35
C PHE A 673 -2.57 37.61 4.83
N ASN A 674 -2.14 36.73 5.71
CA ASN A 674 -2.37 36.73 7.17
C ASN A 674 -3.87 36.64 7.59
N GLU A 675 -4.78 36.65 6.63
CA GLU A 675 -6.22 36.56 6.80
C GLU A 675 -6.90 36.05 5.54
N PRO A 676 -8.13 35.51 5.63
CA PRO A 676 -8.95 35.20 4.46
C PRO A 676 -9.33 36.45 3.67
N ARG A 677 -9.50 36.29 2.38
CA ARG A 677 -9.97 37.33 1.46
C ARG A 677 -11.43 37.11 1.09
N TYR A 678 -12.26 38.17 1.19
CA TYR A 678 -13.68 38.11 0.87
C TYR A 678 -14.00 38.95 -0.36
N TYR A 679 -15.06 38.56 -1.08
CA TYR A 679 -15.43 39.13 -2.37
C TYR A 679 -16.94 39.33 -2.46
N ASP A 680 -17.37 40.40 -3.20
CA ASP A 680 -18.77 40.75 -3.41
C ASP A 680 -19.54 39.74 -4.26
#